data_e0f9036c774c38d43165777ad6a86acc
#
_entry.id   e0f9036c774c38d43165777ad6a86acc
#
_cell.length_a   1.000
_cell.length_b   1.000
_cell.length_c   1.000
_cell.angle_alpha   90.00
_cell.angle_beta   90.00
_cell.angle_gamma   90.00
#
_symmetry.space_group_name_H-M   'P 1'
#
loop_
_entity.id
_entity.type
_entity.pdbx_description
1 polymer ?
#
loop_
_entity_poly.entity_id
_entity_poly.type
_entity_poly.pdbx_seq_one_letter_code
_entity_poly.pdbx_strand_id
1 'polypeptide(L)'
;MQKNVLAVIVVVILIVAGVGVFFAYNYSHPKGTDLPAMKITAIEPLNALDTYQLGVIVSDLKALGLPVSLSEVTSAESGTWSSPSATPQFVNNYWGPDWQGAIAQMLYPFTDYSNGGSFGANEAWTTNATLNSSIALSTAFSSNPSYKMQEATYLTHLLYSQYDYLWLPSASLYFFVQPYVNGFQYNQYTTYYYNMLSYNTSYSGSGINGITLPSNTSILTDVSAATYVTPMDYLDPSHGFTGQDAPIFQSVFQQLYGLTPNLTEVPVLAAGMPTTPANGVQFQNYNITLRNGIHFSTGTPVNATTIWFSLYRTIVMAQGASVDNYGGMLFSTSAYAATTPYSIPVGWLNAMEYVSQNKSSGIHFPYPGNITKTNVSNTAYAADYLANMLSHYSPWSNSTQAALISYADQAIAVPGYNMTSNKNGALNLTINLDHPYSGFISDLSLWWGNTVDPLFIDAHDGVTATQPNNYTDSNPMPGTGPYSISSAGSGLASITLSKVSNYWGNSYWNSSSDRPIGNFPSIAQPAHIQTIEAIDDVSHSGRVSGFLDNDYQISYVSSSYISSIVGVSPYKNLPLKSVLHLGGINHNVEYISMNNHMFPTNNLYFREAMWYSINQTAIEKPYYYNGTYLATNYIGPVSPAFGSEYSNFTAGLSPESYNVSLAEHYLNLAGQQAHFYVILPNGTILGDKSLVSRSVLSILPVIITASLLENNLMTAAAKYF
;
A
#
# COMPACT_ATOMS: atom_id res chain seq x y z
N MET A 1 -35.06 33.42 -28.83
CA MET A 1 -35.26 33.02 -27.42
C MET A 1 -36.44 32.07 -27.21
N GLN A 2 -37.62 32.31 -27.78
CA GLN A 2 -38.81 31.43 -27.56
C GLN A 2 -38.68 29.99 -28.10
N LYS A 3 -37.99 29.75 -29.23
CA LYS A 3 -37.83 28.39 -29.83
C LYS A 3 -36.93 27.48 -28.98
N ASN A 4 -35.90 28.02 -28.33
CA ASN A 4 -35.00 27.23 -27.49
C ASN A 4 -35.61 26.89 -26.13
N VAL A 5 -36.45 27.78 -25.60
CA VAL A 5 -37.19 27.51 -24.35
C VAL A 5 -38.25 26.43 -24.57
N LEU A 6 -38.92 26.43 -25.73
CA LEU A 6 -39.89 25.40 -26.08
C LEU A 6 -39.21 24.01 -26.24
N ALA A 7 -38.05 23.97 -26.85
CA ALA A 7 -37.25 22.73 -26.99
C ALA A 7 -36.82 22.16 -25.64
N VAL A 8 -36.36 22.99 -24.71
CA VAL A 8 -36.00 22.60 -23.35
C VAL A 8 -37.22 22.10 -22.57
N ILE A 9 -38.36 22.75 -22.68
CA ILE A 9 -39.60 22.31 -22.02
C ILE A 9 -40.08 20.97 -22.58
N VAL A 10 -39.99 20.76 -23.88
CA VAL A 10 -40.34 19.45 -24.51
C VAL A 10 -39.39 18.33 -24.04
N VAL A 11 -38.10 18.61 -23.95
CA VAL A 11 -37.10 17.63 -23.43
C VAL A 11 -37.38 17.32 -21.96
N VAL A 12 -37.65 18.31 -21.13
CA VAL A 12 -37.98 18.09 -19.71
C VAL A 12 -39.28 17.32 -19.55
N ILE A 13 -40.32 17.60 -20.36
CA ILE A 13 -41.58 16.84 -20.33
C ILE A 13 -41.36 15.41 -20.79
N LEU A 14 -40.51 15.17 -21.80
CA LEU A 14 -40.18 13.81 -22.26
C LEU A 14 -39.36 13.05 -21.22
N ILE A 15 -38.44 13.72 -20.51
CA ILE A 15 -37.70 13.12 -19.40
C ILE A 15 -38.63 12.79 -18.24
N VAL A 16 -39.50 13.70 -17.82
CA VAL A 16 -40.46 13.49 -16.72
C VAL A 16 -41.49 12.41 -17.09
N ALA A 17 -41.97 12.41 -18.33
CA ALA A 17 -42.88 11.38 -18.84
C ALA A 17 -42.14 10.03 -18.95
N GLY A 18 -40.91 10.00 -19.43
CA GLY A 18 -40.06 8.81 -19.49
C GLY A 18 -39.77 8.23 -18.12
N VAL A 19 -39.41 9.08 -17.16
CA VAL A 19 -39.19 8.69 -15.75
C VAL A 19 -40.49 8.20 -15.12
N GLY A 20 -41.61 8.88 -15.33
CA GLY A 20 -42.92 8.45 -14.82
C GLY A 20 -43.41 7.11 -15.42
N VAL A 21 -43.18 6.89 -16.72
CA VAL A 21 -43.46 5.61 -17.40
C VAL A 21 -42.49 4.53 -16.91
N PHE A 22 -41.22 4.87 -16.71
CA PHE A 22 -40.22 3.95 -16.15
C PHE A 22 -40.58 3.49 -14.73
N PHE A 23 -40.98 4.41 -13.85
CA PHE A 23 -41.43 4.03 -12.50
C PHE A 23 -42.75 3.26 -12.51
N ALA A 24 -43.73 3.68 -13.29
CA ALA A 24 -45.01 2.93 -13.44
C ALA A 24 -44.78 1.55 -14.06
N TYR A 25 -43.88 1.45 -15.03
CA TYR A 25 -43.49 0.21 -15.68
C TYR A 25 -42.79 -0.75 -14.72
N ASN A 26 -41.78 -0.31 -13.98
CA ASN A 26 -41.09 -1.15 -12.99
C ASN A 26 -41.97 -1.60 -11.82
N TYR A 27 -43.05 -0.85 -11.52
CA TYR A 27 -44.00 -1.23 -10.46
C TYR A 27 -45.05 -2.26 -10.91
N SER A 28 -45.33 -2.37 -12.21
CA SER A 28 -46.42 -3.20 -12.75
C SER A 28 -45.95 -4.39 -13.58
N HIS A 29 -44.64 -4.56 -13.82
CA HIS A 29 -44.15 -5.60 -14.72
C HIS A 29 -43.27 -6.63 -14.00
N PRO A 30 -43.36 -7.91 -14.42
CA PRO A 30 -42.47 -8.95 -13.87
C PRO A 30 -41.02 -8.64 -14.17
N LYS A 31 -40.16 -8.97 -13.21
CA LYS A 31 -38.70 -8.77 -13.32
C LYS A 31 -38.17 -9.49 -14.56
N GLY A 32 -37.19 -8.87 -15.25
CA GLY A 32 -36.47 -9.48 -16.36
C GLY A 32 -35.49 -10.58 -15.92
N THR A 33 -35.51 -10.92 -14.64
CA THR A 33 -34.76 -12.00 -14.01
C THR A 33 -35.39 -12.35 -12.67
N ASP A 34 -35.19 -13.57 -12.19
CA ASP A 34 -35.51 -13.98 -10.82
C ASP A 34 -34.34 -13.88 -9.86
N LEU A 35 -33.19 -13.40 -10.34
CA LEU A 35 -32.02 -13.09 -9.47
C LEU A 35 -32.35 -11.98 -8.49
N PRO A 36 -31.83 -12.03 -7.26
CA PRO A 36 -31.89 -10.93 -6.31
C PRO A 36 -31.20 -9.70 -6.87
N ALA A 37 -31.61 -8.51 -6.40
CA ALA A 37 -30.86 -7.30 -6.66
C ALA A 37 -29.45 -7.41 -6.04
N MET A 38 -28.43 -7.20 -6.84
CA MET A 38 -27.03 -7.32 -6.47
C MET A 38 -26.38 -5.93 -6.35
N LYS A 39 -25.38 -5.82 -5.51
CA LYS A 39 -24.63 -4.58 -5.33
C LYS A 39 -23.14 -4.85 -5.43
N ILE A 40 -22.44 -4.03 -6.22
CA ILE A 40 -21.00 -3.87 -6.07
C ILE A 40 -20.80 -2.86 -4.95
N THR A 41 -20.21 -3.31 -3.86
CA THR A 41 -19.98 -2.47 -2.67
C THR A 41 -18.56 -1.97 -2.69
N ALA A 42 -18.37 -0.67 -2.58
CA ALA A 42 -17.07 -0.03 -2.52
C ALA A 42 -16.97 0.80 -1.25
N ILE A 43 -15.75 0.92 -0.69
CA ILE A 43 -15.48 1.70 0.51
C ILE A 43 -15.26 3.16 0.11
N GLU A 44 -16.02 4.09 0.72
CA GLU A 44 -15.87 5.53 0.48
C GLU A 44 -14.62 6.13 1.15
N PRO A 45 -14.04 7.22 0.62
CA PRO A 45 -14.54 7.97 -0.54
C PRO A 45 -14.06 7.40 -1.86
N LEU A 46 -14.94 7.25 -2.83
CA LEU A 46 -14.56 6.95 -4.21
C LEU A 46 -14.10 8.22 -4.92
N ASN A 47 -12.98 8.15 -5.61
CA ASN A 47 -12.60 9.21 -6.52
C ASN A 47 -13.38 9.12 -7.85
N ALA A 48 -13.28 10.15 -8.70
CA ALA A 48 -14.00 10.19 -9.96
C ALA A 48 -13.64 9.04 -10.92
N LEU A 49 -12.45 8.52 -10.80
CA LEU A 49 -11.94 7.44 -11.65
C LEU A 49 -12.50 6.08 -11.23
N ASP A 50 -12.47 5.79 -9.92
CA ASP A 50 -13.09 4.56 -9.37
C ASP A 50 -14.58 4.55 -9.69
N THR A 51 -15.27 5.68 -9.53
CA THR A 51 -16.68 5.82 -9.90
C THR A 51 -16.92 5.51 -11.38
N TYR A 52 -16.01 5.96 -12.27
CA TYR A 52 -16.10 5.66 -13.70
C TYR A 52 -15.88 4.18 -13.98
N GLN A 53 -14.83 3.56 -13.42
CA GLN A 53 -14.51 2.15 -13.60
C GLN A 53 -15.66 1.25 -13.15
N LEU A 54 -16.13 1.47 -11.93
CA LEU A 54 -17.25 0.72 -11.37
C LEU A 54 -18.56 0.96 -12.15
N GLY A 55 -18.74 2.18 -12.68
CA GLY A 55 -19.84 2.51 -13.57
C GLY A 55 -19.82 1.72 -14.88
N VAL A 56 -18.64 1.54 -15.50
CA VAL A 56 -18.48 0.68 -16.70
C VAL A 56 -18.83 -0.76 -16.34
N ILE A 57 -18.32 -1.30 -15.24
CA ILE A 57 -18.59 -2.67 -14.80
C ILE A 57 -20.11 -2.89 -14.57
N VAL A 58 -20.75 -1.98 -13.84
CA VAL A 58 -22.21 -2.05 -13.63
C VAL A 58 -22.96 -2.02 -14.97
N SER A 59 -22.50 -1.22 -15.94
CA SER A 59 -23.09 -1.16 -17.28
C SER A 59 -22.93 -2.47 -18.04
N ASP A 60 -21.74 -3.07 -18.01
CA ASP A 60 -21.45 -4.35 -18.67
C ASP A 60 -22.29 -5.50 -18.07
N LEU A 61 -22.39 -5.55 -16.74
CA LEU A 61 -23.23 -6.56 -16.07
C LEU A 61 -24.71 -6.36 -16.36
N LYS A 62 -25.20 -5.13 -16.43
CA LYS A 62 -26.59 -4.83 -16.86
C LYS A 62 -26.85 -5.23 -18.30
N ALA A 63 -25.85 -5.12 -19.18
CA ALA A 63 -25.98 -5.60 -20.57
C ALA A 63 -26.20 -7.11 -20.66
N LEU A 64 -25.78 -7.87 -19.63
CA LEU A 64 -26.11 -9.30 -19.47
C LEU A 64 -27.45 -9.54 -18.75
N GLY A 65 -28.28 -8.53 -18.57
CA GLY A 65 -29.58 -8.66 -17.90
C GLY A 65 -29.50 -8.82 -16.38
N LEU A 66 -28.33 -8.55 -15.77
CA LEU A 66 -28.13 -8.71 -14.34
C LEU A 66 -28.62 -7.48 -13.56
N PRO A 67 -29.34 -7.65 -12.44
CA PRO A 67 -29.88 -6.56 -11.62
C PRO A 67 -28.80 -5.99 -10.66
N VAL A 68 -27.74 -5.39 -11.20
CA VAL A 68 -26.58 -4.90 -10.44
C VAL A 68 -26.62 -3.38 -10.28
N SER A 69 -26.19 -2.88 -9.14
CA SER A 69 -26.00 -1.45 -8.82
C SER A 69 -24.72 -1.22 -8.03
N LEU A 70 -24.20 0.01 -8.02
CA LEU A 70 -23.12 0.44 -7.14
C LEU A 70 -23.69 0.84 -5.78
N SER A 71 -22.97 0.54 -4.71
CA SER A 71 -23.21 0.98 -3.34
C SER A 71 -21.91 1.41 -2.70
N GLU A 72 -21.91 2.56 -2.04
CA GLU A 72 -20.76 3.03 -1.27
C GLU A 72 -21.05 2.83 0.22
N VAL A 73 -20.03 2.46 0.98
CA VAL A 73 -20.09 2.21 2.43
C VAL A 73 -18.88 2.84 3.12
N THR A 74 -19.01 3.15 4.41
CA THR A 74 -17.90 3.67 5.20
C THR A 74 -16.88 2.59 5.58
N SER A 75 -15.66 2.98 5.90
CA SER A 75 -14.66 2.06 6.47
C SER A 75 -15.15 1.40 7.78
N ALA A 76 -15.96 2.10 8.56
CA ALA A 76 -16.54 1.53 9.78
C ALA A 76 -17.53 0.39 9.45
N GLU A 77 -18.29 0.51 8.37
CA GLU A 77 -19.19 -0.55 7.91
C GLU A 77 -18.39 -1.75 7.37
N SER A 78 -17.35 -1.51 6.58
CA SER A 78 -16.49 -2.59 6.07
C SER A 78 -15.82 -3.39 7.19
N GLY A 79 -15.47 -2.76 8.29
CA GLY A 79 -14.96 -3.42 9.49
C GLY A 79 -15.93 -4.42 10.15
N THR A 80 -17.20 -4.44 9.75
CA THR A 80 -18.21 -5.40 10.25
C THR A 80 -18.26 -6.70 9.45
N TRP A 81 -17.54 -6.82 8.33
CA TRP A 81 -17.59 -7.98 7.43
C TRP A 81 -16.78 -9.17 7.95
N SER A 82 -17.11 -9.63 9.15
CA SER A 82 -16.39 -10.68 9.88
C SER A 82 -16.90 -12.12 9.59
N SER A 83 -17.84 -12.27 8.67
CA SER A 83 -18.40 -13.58 8.28
C SER A 83 -18.94 -13.55 6.85
N PRO A 84 -19.09 -14.70 6.17
CA PRO A 84 -19.66 -14.76 4.83
C PRO A 84 -21.04 -14.09 4.72
N SER A 85 -21.87 -14.20 5.76
CA SER A 85 -23.22 -13.62 5.77
C SER A 85 -23.23 -12.11 6.05
N ALA A 86 -22.18 -11.57 6.63
CA ALA A 86 -22.02 -10.14 6.88
C ALA A 86 -21.33 -9.41 5.71
N THR A 87 -20.55 -10.14 4.90
CA THR A 87 -19.82 -9.59 3.76
C THR A 87 -20.75 -9.44 2.55
N PRO A 88 -20.72 -8.30 1.84
CA PRO A 88 -21.49 -8.14 0.60
C PRO A 88 -21.18 -9.19 -0.47
N GLN A 89 -22.08 -9.32 -1.45
CA GLN A 89 -21.93 -10.28 -2.53
C GLN A 89 -20.76 -9.95 -3.46
N PHE A 90 -20.56 -8.67 -3.76
CA PHE A 90 -19.43 -8.14 -4.51
C PHE A 90 -18.77 -7.01 -3.70
N VAL A 91 -17.46 -7.07 -3.51
CA VAL A 91 -16.70 -6.02 -2.83
C VAL A 91 -15.58 -5.55 -3.74
N ASN A 92 -15.55 -4.24 -4.02
CA ASN A 92 -14.40 -3.61 -4.65
C ASN A 92 -13.37 -3.27 -3.59
N ASN A 93 -12.16 -3.75 -3.78
CA ASN A 93 -11.05 -3.52 -2.87
C ASN A 93 -9.71 -3.53 -3.63
N TYR A 94 -8.64 -3.24 -2.93
CA TYR A 94 -7.28 -3.32 -3.42
C TYR A 94 -6.36 -3.94 -2.37
N TRP A 95 -5.29 -4.54 -2.81
CA TRP A 95 -4.27 -5.12 -1.94
C TRP A 95 -2.90 -5.06 -2.57
N GLY A 96 -1.87 -4.87 -1.78
CA GLY A 96 -0.49 -4.92 -2.23
C GLY A 96 0.47 -5.26 -1.10
N PRO A 97 1.67 -5.76 -1.44
CA PRO A 97 2.68 -6.03 -0.45
C PRO A 97 3.35 -4.74 0.00
N ASP A 98 3.65 -4.62 1.28
CA ASP A 98 4.27 -3.43 1.86
C ASP A 98 5.77 -3.34 1.52
N TRP A 99 6.43 -4.47 1.20
CA TRP A 99 7.83 -4.48 0.77
C TRP A 99 8.09 -5.40 -0.40
N GLN A 100 9.20 -5.18 -1.07
CA GLN A 100 9.59 -5.94 -2.26
C GLN A 100 9.79 -7.42 -1.94
N GLY A 101 9.27 -8.29 -2.82
CA GLY A 101 9.44 -9.75 -2.68
C GLY A 101 8.57 -10.39 -1.60
N ALA A 102 7.65 -9.65 -0.99
CA ALA A 102 6.72 -10.15 0.02
C ALA A 102 5.56 -10.95 -0.61
N ILE A 103 5.88 -12.02 -1.34
CA ILE A 103 4.86 -12.83 -2.05
C ILE A 103 3.89 -13.50 -1.07
N ALA A 104 4.31 -13.82 0.14
CA ALA A 104 3.45 -14.36 1.17
C ALA A 104 2.38 -13.35 1.58
N GLN A 105 2.79 -12.11 1.85
CA GLN A 105 1.88 -11.01 2.16
C GLN A 105 0.95 -10.70 0.97
N MET A 106 1.47 -10.75 -0.27
CA MET A 106 0.67 -10.54 -1.48
C MET A 106 -0.46 -11.56 -1.61
N LEU A 107 -0.20 -12.83 -1.33
CA LEU A 107 -1.18 -13.91 -1.48
C LEU A 107 -2.09 -14.11 -0.26
N TYR A 108 -1.68 -13.59 0.90
CA TYR A 108 -2.36 -13.78 2.18
C TYR A 108 -3.87 -13.48 2.16
N PRO A 109 -4.35 -12.32 1.68
CA PRO A 109 -5.79 -12.02 1.70
C PRO A 109 -6.61 -12.89 0.77
N PHE A 110 -5.97 -13.57 -0.18
CA PHE A 110 -6.66 -14.40 -1.17
C PHE A 110 -6.66 -15.90 -0.80
N THR A 111 -5.86 -16.29 0.18
CA THR A 111 -5.62 -17.71 0.50
C THR A 111 -6.11 -18.11 1.88
N ASP A 112 -6.34 -17.19 2.82
CA ASP A 112 -6.74 -17.53 4.18
C ASP A 112 -8.20 -17.23 4.45
N TYR A 113 -8.98 -18.28 4.61
CA TYR A 113 -10.37 -18.18 5.01
C TYR A 113 -10.57 -17.58 6.41
N SER A 114 -9.64 -17.82 7.34
CA SER A 114 -9.71 -17.32 8.72
C SER A 114 -9.56 -15.80 8.81
N ASN A 115 -9.01 -15.18 7.75
CA ASN A 115 -8.87 -13.72 7.63
C ASN A 115 -10.06 -13.06 6.92
N GLY A 116 -11.12 -13.80 6.63
CA GLY A 116 -12.28 -13.23 5.98
C GLY A 116 -12.79 -12.00 6.70
N GLY A 117 -13.08 -10.98 5.95
CA GLY A 117 -14.03 -9.97 6.32
C GLY A 117 -13.57 -8.68 6.94
N SER A 118 -12.35 -8.42 7.26
CA SER A 118 -11.96 -7.05 7.62
C SER A 118 -10.56 -6.70 7.17
N PHE A 119 -10.37 -5.47 6.68
CA PHE A 119 -9.09 -4.93 6.21
C PHE A 119 -8.43 -5.68 5.05
N GLY A 120 -9.19 -5.91 3.95
CA GLY A 120 -8.62 -6.50 2.75
C GLY A 120 -8.29 -7.98 2.88
N ALA A 121 -8.85 -8.64 3.88
CA ALA A 121 -8.82 -10.09 3.95
C ALA A 121 -9.87 -10.68 3.02
N ASN A 122 -9.84 -11.94 2.81
CA ASN A 122 -10.59 -12.77 1.86
C ASN A 122 -12.12 -12.52 1.84
N GLU A 123 -12.58 -11.40 1.26
CA GLU A 123 -14.00 -11.10 1.12
C GLU A 123 -14.69 -12.06 0.14
N ALA A 124 -13.94 -12.78 -0.67
CA ALA A 124 -14.48 -13.85 -1.50
C ALA A 124 -14.87 -15.07 -0.69
N TRP A 125 -14.35 -15.24 0.51
CA TRP A 125 -14.62 -16.40 1.37
C TRP A 125 -14.41 -17.72 0.64
N THR A 126 -13.26 -17.87 -0.02
CA THR A 126 -12.95 -19.06 -0.83
C THR A 126 -13.19 -20.35 -0.07
N THR A 127 -13.84 -21.32 -0.71
CA THR A 127 -14.11 -22.63 -0.12
C THR A 127 -13.06 -23.69 -0.45
N ASN A 128 -12.00 -23.30 -1.18
CA ASN A 128 -10.94 -24.22 -1.57
C ASN A 128 -10.06 -24.57 -0.39
N ALA A 129 -10.10 -25.83 0.06
CA ALA A 129 -9.35 -26.29 1.24
C ALA A 129 -7.83 -26.17 1.08
N THR A 130 -7.30 -26.28 -0.14
CA THR A 130 -5.87 -26.11 -0.41
C THR A 130 -5.47 -24.66 -0.20
N LEU A 131 -6.23 -23.72 -0.71
CA LEU A 131 -5.98 -22.29 -0.48
C LEU A 131 -6.04 -21.95 1.00
N ASN A 132 -7.03 -22.45 1.72
CA ASN A 132 -7.20 -22.19 3.14
C ASN A 132 -6.10 -22.78 4.03
N SER A 133 -5.31 -23.74 3.54
CA SER A 133 -4.21 -24.37 4.27
C SER A 133 -2.83 -23.82 3.94
N SER A 134 -2.71 -23.00 2.89
CA SER A 134 -1.42 -22.71 2.26
C SER A 134 -0.66 -21.55 2.87
N ILE A 135 -1.28 -20.72 3.70
CA ILE A 135 -0.62 -19.56 4.33
C ILE A 135 0.51 -19.98 5.26
N ALA A 136 0.29 -20.99 6.10
CA ALA A 136 1.35 -21.50 6.97
C ALA A 136 2.57 -21.98 6.17
N LEU A 137 2.36 -22.36 4.92
CA LEU A 137 3.39 -22.79 4.01
C LEU A 137 4.18 -21.61 3.43
N SER A 138 3.55 -20.50 3.08
CA SER A 138 4.19 -19.35 2.42
C SER A 138 5.28 -18.68 3.28
N THR A 139 5.16 -18.73 4.60
CA THR A 139 6.20 -18.25 5.52
C THR A 139 7.34 -19.25 5.68
N ALA A 140 7.08 -20.55 5.54
CA ALA A 140 8.10 -21.61 5.65
C ALA A 140 9.05 -21.70 4.45
N PHE A 141 8.73 -21.06 3.32
CA PHE A 141 9.48 -21.18 2.05
C PHE A 141 10.64 -20.22 1.91
N SER A 142 10.77 -19.32 2.82
CA SER A 142 11.72 -18.21 2.72
C SER A 142 13.18 -18.64 2.76
N SER A 143 13.49 -19.88 3.21
CA SER A 143 14.86 -20.44 3.18
C SER A 143 15.24 -21.09 1.86
N ASN A 144 14.27 -21.43 1.00
CA ASN A 144 14.49 -22.06 -0.29
C ASN A 144 13.82 -21.28 -1.42
N PRO A 145 14.55 -20.37 -2.12
CA PRO A 145 13.97 -19.54 -3.16
C PRO A 145 13.27 -20.32 -4.29
N SER A 146 13.79 -21.49 -4.64
CA SER A 146 13.18 -22.33 -5.70
C SER A 146 11.84 -22.90 -5.26
N TYR A 147 11.74 -23.33 -4.02
CA TYR A 147 10.48 -23.85 -3.46
C TYR A 147 9.45 -22.74 -3.28
N LYS A 148 9.87 -21.56 -2.76
CA LYS A 148 9.05 -20.36 -2.69
C LYS A 148 8.44 -20.02 -4.05
N MET A 149 9.26 -20.04 -5.11
CA MET A 149 8.82 -19.74 -6.47
C MET A 149 7.79 -20.75 -6.98
N GLN A 150 8.05 -22.07 -6.77
CA GLN A 150 7.13 -23.13 -7.20
C GLN A 150 5.76 -23.01 -6.51
N GLU A 151 5.77 -22.77 -5.20
CA GLU A 151 4.54 -22.70 -4.42
C GLU A 151 3.75 -21.42 -4.75
N ALA A 152 4.40 -20.28 -4.85
CA ALA A 152 3.75 -19.05 -5.27
C ALA A 152 3.13 -19.17 -6.68
N THR A 153 3.81 -19.83 -7.61
CA THR A 153 3.28 -20.15 -8.93
C THR A 153 2.04 -21.04 -8.84
N TYR A 154 2.12 -22.12 -8.07
CA TYR A 154 1.01 -23.04 -7.88
C TYR A 154 -0.21 -22.34 -7.27
N LEU A 155 -0.03 -21.55 -6.21
CA LEU A 155 -1.09 -20.82 -5.55
C LEU A 155 -1.71 -19.74 -6.46
N THR A 156 -0.88 -19.04 -7.23
CA THR A 156 -1.37 -18.07 -8.22
C THR A 156 -2.26 -18.73 -9.26
N HIS A 157 -1.85 -19.87 -9.82
CA HIS A 157 -2.66 -20.63 -10.79
C HIS A 157 -3.94 -21.18 -10.17
N LEU A 158 -3.87 -21.67 -8.94
CA LEU A 158 -5.04 -22.19 -8.25
C LEU A 158 -6.06 -21.08 -7.98
N LEU A 159 -5.64 -19.93 -7.44
CA LEU A 159 -6.49 -18.76 -7.22
C LEU A 159 -7.12 -18.27 -8.52
N TYR A 160 -6.32 -18.19 -9.57
CA TYR A 160 -6.79 -17.76 -10.88
C TYR A 160 -7.92 -18.68 -11.41
N SER A 161 -7.82 -20.00 -11.19
CA SER A 161 -8.80 -20.98 -11.63
C SER A 161 -10.11 -21.01 -10.84
N GLN A 162 -10.18 -20.33 -9.69
CA GLN A 162 -11.41 -20.27 -8.87
C GLN A 162 -12.40 -19.22 -9.37
N TYR A 163 -11.96 -18.25 -10.18
CA TYR A 163 -12.77 -17.09 -10.62
C TYR A 163 -13.40 -16.32 -9.45
N ASP A 164 -12.73 -16.28 -8.30
CA ASP A 164 -13.27 -15.65 -7.09
C ASP A 164 -13.16 -14.12 -7.14
N TYR A 165 -12.32 -13.60 -8.04
CA TYR A 165 -11.98 -12.19 -8.19
C TYR A 165 -12.06 -11.75 -9.64
N LEU A 166 -12.54 -10.54 -9.87
CA LEU A 166 -12.39 -9.80 -11.13
C LEU A 166 -11.23 -8.84 -10.95
N TRP A 167 -10.13 -9.05 -11.67
CA TRP A 167 -8.95 -8.21 -11.59
C TRP A 167 -9.14 -6.96 -12.45
N LEU A 168 -8.95 -5.79 -11.85
CA LEU A 168 -9.14 -4.52 -12.53
C LEU A 168 -7.78 -3.94 -12.96
N PRO A 169 -7.70 -3.15 -14.03
CA PRO A 169 -6.46 -2.51 -14.44
C PRO A 169 -5.89 -1.67 -13.32
N SER A 170 -4.60 -1.86 -13.00
CA SER A 170 -3.92 -1.07 -12.00
C SER A 170 -3.36 0.21 -12.63
N ALA A 171 -3.65 1.36 -12.01
CA ALA A 171 -3.11 2.64 -12.44
C ALA A 171 -1.60 2.71 -12.17
N SER A 172 -0.84 3.21 -13.15
CA SER A 172 0.53 3.62 -12.91
C SER A 172 0.55 4.92 -12.12
N LEU A 173 1.39 4.99 -11.11
CA LEU A 173 1.68 6.27 -10.46
C LEU A 173 2.43 7.18 -11.43
N TYR A 174 2.14 8.46 -11.42
CA TYR A 174 2.84 9.45 -12.23
C TYR A 174 2.95 10.77 -11.48
N PHE A 175 3.99 11.53 -11.82
CA PHE A 175 4.26 12.82 -11.22
C PHE A 175 4.60 13.84 -12.31
N PHE A 176 4.15 15.05 -12.11
CA PHE A 176 4.63 16.19 -12.87
C PHE A 176 5.89 16.73 -12.20
N VAL A 177 6.98 16.78 -12.94
CA VAL A 177 8.27 17.27 -12.48
C VAL A 177 8.76 18.33 -13.46
N GLN A 178 9.19 19.46 -12.95
CA GLN A 178 9.71 20.52 -13.81
C GLN A 178 10.97 20.04 -14.57
N PRO A 179 11.09 20.33 -15.88
CA PRO A 179 12.18 19.79 -16.71
C PRO A 179 13.60 20.16 -16.28
N TYR A 180 13.73 21.15 -15.41
CA TYR A 180 15.00 21.56 -14.82
C TYR A 180 15.33 20.86 -13.50
N VAL A 181 14.47 19.99 -13.00
CA VAL A 181 14.75 19.16 -11.81
C VAL A 181 15.41 17.86 -12.27
N ASN A 182 16.66 17.68 -11.86
CA ASN A 182 17.39 16.45 -12.07
C ASN A 182 17.24 15.50 -10.90
N GLY A 183 17.46 14.19 -11.13
CA GLY A 183 17.56 13.18 -10.09
C GLY A 183 16.23 12.62 -9.62
N PHE A 184 15.09 13.07 -10.17
CA PHE A 184 13.80 12.48 -9.85
C PHE A 184 13.71 11.07 -10.42
N GLN A 185 13.65 10.09 -9.53
CA GLN A 185 13.51 8.68 -9.84
C GLN A 185 12.59 8.06 -8.78
N TYR A 186 11.52 7.46 -9.23
CA TYR A 186 10.48 6.89 -8.37
C TYR A 186 10.57 5.37 -8.30
N ASN A 187 10.27 4.81 -7.15
CA ASN A 187 9.90 3.42 -6.99
C ASN A 187 8.64 3.30 -6.11
N GLN A 188 7.92 2.20 -6.21
CA GLN A 188 6.61 2.03 -5.57
C GLN A 188 6.66 1.82 -4.05
N TYR A 189 7.81 1.55 -3.46
CA TYR A 189 7.94 1.28 -2.03
C TYR A 189 8.49 2.46 -1.25
N THR A 190 9.54 3.11 -1.75
CA THR A 190 10.19 4.25 -1.07
C THR A 190 9.93 5.57 -1.76
N THR A 191 9.10 5.57 -2.80
CA THR A 191 8.79 6.72 -3.64
C THR A 191 10.04 7.34 -4.28
N TYR A 192 10.51 8.48 -3.82
CA TYR A 192 11.73 9.15 -4.31
C TYR A 192 12.49 9.79 -3.13
N TYR A 193 13.75 10.15 -3.38
CA TYR A 193 14.67 10.70 -2.37
C TYR A 193 14.93 12.17 -2.67
N TYR A 194 14.59 13.09 -1.78
CA TYR A 194 14.82 14.53 -1.96
C TYR A 194 16.29 14.90 -2.09
N ASN A 195 17.18 14.18 -1.43
CA ASN A 195 18.62 14.41 -1.52
C ASN A 195 19.23 14.06 -2.88
N MET A 196 18.52 13.27 -3.70
CA MET A 196 18.93 12.99 -5.09
C MET A 196 18.55 14.14 -6.04
N LEU A 197 17.68 15.05 -5.64
CA LEU A 197 17.18 16.14 -6.48
C LEU A 197 18.17 17.29 -6.55
N SER A 198 18.32 17.87 -7.73
CA SER A 198 19.13 19.06 -7.97
C SER A 198 18.55 19.89 -9.11
N TYR A 199 18.95 21.16 -9.21
CA TYR A 199 18.56 22.02 -10.31
C TYR A 199 19.54 21.96 -11.47
N ASN A 200 19.05 21.81 -12.69
CA ASN A 200 19.83 21.90 -13.92
C ASN A 200 20.11 23.38 -14.24
N THR A 201 21.32 23.83 -13.98
CA THR A 201 21.73 25.23 -14.17
C THR A 201 21.68 25.70 -15.64
N SER A 202 21.56 24.78 -16.62
CA SER A 202 21.39 25.15 -18.02
C SER A 202 20.10 25.90 -18.31
N TYR A 203 19.13 25.84 -17.40
CA TYR A 203 17.86 26.59 -17.46
C TYR A 203 17.96 28.01 -16.91
N SER A 204 19.14 28.47 -16.46
CA SER A 204 19.37 29.84 -16.02
C SER A 204 19.38 30.83 -17.20
N GLY A 205 19.14 32.09 -16.92
CA GLY A 205 19.14 33.14 -17.95
C GLY A 205 17.88 33.14 -18.82
N SER A 206 18.03 32.93 -20.12
CA SER A 206 16.89 32.95 -21.08
C SER A 206 15.98 31.71 -21.00
N GLY A 207 16.34 30.74 -20.19
CA GLY A 207 15.63 29.46 -20.10
C GLY A 207 15.81 28.55 -21.32
N ILE A 208 15.08 27.42 -21.29
CA ILE A 208 15.04 26.46 -22.41
C ILE A 208 13.57 26.23 -22.77
N ASN A 209 13.22 26.42 -24.02
CA ASN A 209 11.84 26.27 -24.53
C ASN A 209 10.80 27.12 -23.78
N GLY A 210 11.22 28.28 -23.21
CA GLY A 210 10.35 29.16 -22.43
C GLY A 210 10.20 28.75 -20.96
N ILE A 211 10.94 27.75 -20.51
CA ILE A 211 11.00 27.29 -19.11
C ILE A 211 12.28 27.86 -18.48
N THR A 212 12.14 28.48 -17.34
CA THR A 212 13.26 29.07 -16.58
C THR A 212 13.32 28.44 -15.18
N LEU A 213 14.50 28.52 -14.55
CA LEU A 213 14.63 28.18 -13.13
C LEU A 213 13.72 29.08 -12.28
N PRO A 214 13.27 28.60 -11.11
CA PRO A 214 12.61 29.44 -10.14
C PRO A 214 13.55 30.56 -9.67
N SER A 215 12.98 31.67 -9.19
CA SER A 215 13.76 32.82 -8.70
C SER A 215 14.69 32.46 -7.53
N ASN A 216 14.30 31.47 -6.75
CA ASN A 216 15.09 30.93 -5.63
C ASN A 216 15.39 29.44 -5.82
N THR A 217 16.57 29.12 -6.29
CA THR A 217 17.04 27.75 -6.48
C THR A 217 17.53 27.08 -5.19
N SER A 218 17.43 27.74 -4.04
CA SER A 218 17.68 27.08 -2.75
C SER A 218 16.46 26.36 -2.17
N ILE A 219 15.29 26.57 -2.75
CA ILE A 219 14.02 25.96 -2.32
C ILE A 219 13.47 25.08 -3.44
N LEU A 220 12.91 23.93 -3.09
CA LEU A 220 12.09 23.09 -3.97
C LEU A 220 10.74 22.86 -3.27
N THR A 221 9.66 23.14 -3.99
CA THR A 221 8.30 22.94 -3.51
C THR A 221 7.67 21.71 -4.16
N ASP A 222 7.18 20.81 -3.34
CA ASP A 222 6.56 19.55 -3.70
C ASP A 222 5.09 19.55 -3.23
N VAL A 223 4.17 19.41 -4.18
CA VAL A 223 2.73 19.29 -3.95
C VAL A 223 2.19 17.97 -4.50
N SER A 224 3.00 16.94 -4.46
CA SER A 224 2.67 15.63 -5.04
C SER A 224 1.86 14.73 -4.11
N ALA A 225 1.72 15.06 -2.83
CA ALA A 225 0.86 14.32 -1.91
C ALA A 225 -0.57 14.22 -2.44
N ALA A 226 -1.26 13.13 -2.18
CA ALA A 226 -2.63 12.94 -2.64
C ALA A 226 -3.58 13.99 -2.03
N THR A 227 -4.59 14.41 -2.78
CA THR A 227 -5.45 15.58 -2.48
C THR A 227 -6.30 15.49 -1.23
N TYR A 228 -6.30 14.38 -0.52
CA TYR A 228 -7.11 14.15 0.68
C TYR A 228 -6.28 13.63 1.86
N VAL A 229 -4.98 13.67 1.73
CA VAL A 229 -4.02 13.23 2.76
C VAL A 229 -2.98 14.31 2.95
N THR A 230 -2.58 14.55 4.16
CA THR A 230 -1.45 15.44 4.48
C THR A 230 -0.14 14.89 3.94
N PRO A 231 0.94 15.70 3.80
CA PRO A 231 2.25 15.21 3.42
C PRO A 231 2.79 14.12 4.35
N MET A 232 2.31 14.08 5.58
CA MET A 232 2.59 13.05 6.57
C MET A 232 1.40 12.81 7.47
N ASP A 233 1.22 11.57 7.92
CA ASP A 233 0.24 11.23 8.96
C ASP A 233 0.76 11.63 10.35
N TYR A 234 2.03 11.27 10.62
CA TYR A 234 2.74 11.52 11.88
C TYR A 234 4.21 11.84 11.59
N LEU A 235 4.86 12.59 12.48
CA LEU A 235 6.29 12.86 12.35
C LEU A 235 7.16 11.72 12.90
N ASP A 236 6.56 10.77 13.60
CA ASP A 236 7.27 9.60 14.14
C ASP A 236 7.30 8.47 13.10
N PRO A 237 8.48 8.02 12.64
CA PRO A 237 8.59 6.95 11.65
C PRO A 237 8.17 5.57 12.16
N SER A 238 7.96 5.40 13.48
CA SER A 238 7.39 4.18 14.06
C SER A 238 5.87 4.20 14.10
N HIS A 239 5.23 5.33 13.75
CA HIS A 239 3.78 5.50 13.70
C HIS A 239 3.27 5.81 12.30
N GLY A 240 3.93 6.71 11.55
CA GLY A 240 3.57 7.07 10.18
C GLY A 240 3.70 5.88 9.23
N PHE A 241 2.66 5.65 8.42
CA PHE A 241 2.59 4.44 7.59
C PHE A 241 2.18 4.71 6.14
N THR A 242 1.78 5.91 5.78
CA THR A 242 1.33 6.18 4.41
C THR A 242 2.48 6.28 3.41
N GLY A 243 2.24 5.94 2.15
CA GLY A 243 3.23 6.09 1.09
C GLY A 243 3.70 7.53 0.87
N GLN A 244 2.91 8.52 1.30
CA GLN A 244 3.26 9.94 1.27
C GLN A 244 4.34 10.31 2.29
N ASP A 245 4.44 9.57 3.39
CA ASP A 245 5.47 9.75 4.43
C ASP A 245 6.87 9.42 3.91
N ALA A 246 6.97 8.48 2.96
CA ALA A 246 8.22 7.89 2.52
C ALA A 246 9.26 8.91 2.04
N PRO A 247 9.00 9.91 1.17
CA PRO A 247 10.02 10.85 0.72
C PRO A 247 10.62 11.65 1.87
N ILE A 248 9.83 11.98 2.87
CA ILE A 248 10.24 12.74 4.05
C ILE A 248 11.05 11.84 4.99
N PHE A 249 10.48 10.68 5.38
CA PHE A 249 11.17 9.76 6.28
C PHE A 249 12.50 9.26 5.71
N GLN A 250 12.54 8.90 4.43
CA GLN A 250 13.77 8.44 3.77
C GLN A 250 14.84 9.52 3.69
N SER A 251 14.47 10.80 3.67
CA SER A 251 15.40 11.93 3.60
C SER A 251 15.88 12.39 4.98
N VAL A 252 15.08 12.17 6.02
CA VAL A 252 15.37 12.61 7.41
C VAL A 252 15.96 11.48 8.24
N PHE A 253 15.42 10.29 8.12
CA PHE A 253 15.88 9.11 8.86
C PHE A 253 16.52 8.12 7.90
N GLN A 254 17.40 7.27 8.42
CA GLN A 254 18.05 6.25 7.62
C GLN A 254 17.93 4.88 8.28
N GLN A 255 17.89 3.87 7.43
CA GLN A 255 17.79 2.47 7.78
C GLN A 255 19.17 1.80 7.63
N LEU A 256 19.28 0.55 8.08
CA LEU A 256 20.46 -0.27 7.82
C LEU A 256 20.70 -0.44 6.30
N TYR A 257 19.65 -0.63 5.56
CA TYR A 257 19.62 -0.83 4.11
C TYR A 257 18.59 0.11 3.49
N GLY A 258 18.66 0.33 2.20
CA GLY A 258 17.69 1.12 1.45
C GLY A 258 17.46 0.53 0.06
N LEU A 259 16.37 0.93 -0.59
CA LEU A 259 16.03 0.52 -1.94
C LEU A 259 16.39 1.62 -2.93
N THR A 260 17.19 1.27 -3.92
CA THR A 260 17.45 2.17 -5.05
C THR A 260 16.18 2.34 -5.91
N PRO A 261 16.10 3.33 -6.81
CA PRO A 261 14.95 3.49 -7.69
C PRO A 261 14.61 2.26 -8.55
N ASN A 262 15.60 1.43 -8.85
CA ASN A 262 15.41 0.15 -9.55
C ASN A 262 15.22 -1.05 -8.62
N LEU A 263 14.84 -0.80 -7.37
CA LEU A 263 14.51 -1.81 -6.36
C LEU A 263 15.70 -2.71 -5.96
N THR A 264 16.92 -2.22 -6.07
CA THR A 264 18.10 -2.95 -5.58
C THR A 264 18.38 -2.56 -4.14
N GLU A 265 18.49 -3.52 -3.26
CA GLU A 265 18.89 -3.34 -1.86
C GLU A 265 20.34 -2.90 -1.77
N VAL A 266 20.61 -1.84 -1.02
CA VAL A 266 21.95 -1.29 -0.83
C VAL A 266 22.21 -0.97 0.65
N PRO A 267 23.46 -1.10 1.14
CA PRO A 267 23.79 -0.79 2.53
C PRO A 267 23.87 0.72 2.73
N VAL A 268 23.06 1.28 3.64
CA VAL A 268 23.04 2.69 4.01
C VAL A 268 23.84 2.90 5.31
N LEU A 269 23.27 2.62 6.48
CA LEU A 269 23.99 2.66 7.75
C LEU A 269 24.92 1.44 7.92
N ALA A 270 24.56 0.32 7.31
CA ALA A 270 25.44 -0.84 7.22
C ALA A 270 26.62 -0.57 6.30
N ALA A 271 27.79 -1.11 6.64
CA ALA A 271 29.02 -0.97 5.84
C ALA A 271 29.04 -1.88 4.61
N GLY A 272 28.18 -2.91 4.59
CA GLY A 272 28.01 -3.87 3.49
C GLY A 272 26.73 -4.67 3.65
N MET A 273 26.43 -5.52 2.67
CA MET A 273 25.33 -6.47 2.79
C MET A 273 25.60 -7.42 3.96
N PRO A 274 24.56 -7.96 4.63
CA PRO A 274 24.75 -8.82 5.79
C PRO A 274 25.39 -10.14 5.39
N THR A 275 26.07 -10.76 6.34
CA THR A 275 26.65 -12.10 6.18
C THR A 275 26.00 -13.08 7.12
N THR A 276 25.91 -14.33 6.72
CA THR A 276 25.46 -15.39 7.63
C THR A 276 26.62 -15.81 8.55
N PRO A 277 26.44 -15.90 9.89
CA PRO A 277 27.44 -16.42 10.79
C PRO A 277 27.90 -17.84 10.41
N ALA A 278 29.12 -18.26 10.78
CA ALA A 278 29.68 -19.54 10.40
C ALA A 278 28.81 -20.78 10.77
N ASN A 279 28.05 -20.69 11.86
CA ASN A 279 27.12 -21.73 12.30
C ASN A 279 25.65 -21.30 12.16
N GLY A 280 25.39 -20.23 11.42
CA GLY A 280 24.06 -19.69 11.21
C GLY A 280 23.34 -20.31 10.02
N VAL A 281 22.03 -20.09 9.97
CA VAL A 281 21.16 -20.46 8.87
C VAL A 281 21.01 -19.26 7.94
N GLN A 282 21.18 -19.49 6.64
CA GLN A 282 20.98 -18.44 5.63
C GLN A 282 19.55 -17.91 5.71
N PHE A 283 19.40 -16.61 5.56
CA PHE A 283 18.13 -15.87 5.68
C PHE A 283 17.47 -15.92 7.08
N GLN A 284 18.12 -16.49 8.07
CA GLN A 284 17.66 -16.49 9.46
C GLN A 284 18.61 -15.71 10.37
N ASN A 285 19.92 -15.84 10.16
CA ASN A 285 20.92 -15.20 10.99
C ASN A 285 21.72 -14.20 10.14
N TYR A 286 21.72 -12.94 10.56
CA TYR A 286 22.32 -11.82 9.83
C TYR A 286 23.37 -11.12 10.69
N ASN A 287 24.64 -11.24 10.32
CA ASN A 287 25.72 -10.41 10.87
C ASN A 287 25.80 -9.11 10.10
N ILE A 288 25.72 -7.99 10.81
CA ILE A 288 25.69 -6.64 10.26
C ILE A 288 26.78 -5.82 10.92
N THR A 289 27.57 -5.09 10.10
CA THR A 289 28.55 -4.13 10.57
C THR A 289 28.11 -2.73 10.14
N LEU A 290 28.08 -1.77 11.07
CA LEU A 290 27.74 -0.39 10.79
C LEU A 290 28.95 0.37 10.21
N ARG A 291 28.70 1.43 9.43
CA ARG A 291 29.72 2.39 9.03
C ARG A 291 30.24 3.15 10.23
N ASN A 292 31.46 3.65 10.13
CA ASN A 292 32.04 4.52 11.17
C ASN A 292 31.50 5.96 11.06
N GLY A 293 31.41 6.65 12.20
CA GLY A 293 31.13 8.07 12.26
C GLY A 293 29.68 8.45 11.99
N ILE A 294 28.75 7.49 11.98
CA ILE A 294 27.32 7.79 11.89
C ILE A 294 26.89 8.56 13.14
N HIS A 295 26.16 9.65 12.94
CA HIS A 295 25.57 10.42 14.02
C HIS A 295 24.24 11.06 13.57
N PHE A 296 23.40 11.38 14.53
CA PHE A 296 22.19 12.18 14.31
C PHE A 296 22.55 13.64 14.00
N SER A 297 21.60 14.40 13.50
CA SER A 297 21.76 15.85 13.24
C SER A 297 22.17 16.64 14.50
N THR A 298 21.87 16.15 15.69
CA THR A 298 22.31 16.65 16.99
C THR A 298 23.80 16.38 17.31
N GLY A 299 24.43 15.47 16.58
CA GLY A 299 25.77 14.96 16.86
C GLY A 299 25.80 13.73 17.76
N THR A 300 24.66 13.22 18.25
CA THR A 300 24.56 11.96 19.02
C THR A 300 25.06 10.81 18.15
N PRO A 301 26.05 10.00 18.58
CA PRO A 301 26.57 8.91 17.77
C PRO A 301 25.59 7.74 17.66
N VAL A 302 25.61 7.08 16.50
CA VAL A 302 24.86 5.84 16.24
C VAL A 302 25.78 4.64 16.39
N ASN A 303 25.32 3.62 17.09
CA ASN A 303 26.00 2.34 17.27
C ASN A 303 25.00 1.18 17.23
N ALA A 304 25.47 -0.05 17.40
CA ALA A 304 24.63 -1.24 17.36
C ALA A 304 23.48 -1.22 18.38
N THR A 305 23.69 -0.62 19.55
CA THR A 305 22.64 -0.48 20.58
C THR A 305 21.55 0.50 20.14
N THR A 306 21.91 1.54 19.40
CA THR A 306 20.93 2.47 18.80
C THR A 306 20.01 1.75 17.83
N ILE A 307 20.55 0.85 16.99
CA ILE A 307 19.75 0.03 16.08
C ILE A 307 18.82 -0.91 16.87
N TRP A 308 19.38 -1.59 17.87
CA TRP A 308 18.62 -2.44 18.78
C TRP A 308 17.42 -1.69 19.40
N PHE A 309 17.66 -0.49 19.96
CA PHE A 309 16.63 0.37 20.52
C PHE A 309 15.55 0.69 19.49
N SER A 310 15.94 1.12 18.30
CA SER A 310 15.03 1.60 17.26
C SER A 310 14.07 0.50 16.80
N LEU A 311 14.59 -0.71 16.53
CA LEU A 311 13.77 -1.84 16.10
C LEU A 311 12.81 -2.30 17.20
N TYR A 312 13.27 -2.44 18.43
CA TYR A 312 12.40 -2.84 19.54
C TYR A 312 11.36 -1.77 19.87
N ARG A 313 11.72 -0.47 19.81
CA ARG A 313 10.78 0.62 20.01
C ARG A 313 9.60 0.52 19.06
N THR A 314 9.87 0.39 17.76
CA THR A 314 8.85 0.29 16.75
C THR A 314 7.87 -0.87 17.03
N ILE A 315 8.41 -2.04 17.39
CA ILE A 315 7.59 -3.21 17.70
C ILE A 315 6.74 -3.00 18.97
N VAL A 316 7.34 -2.48 20.02
CA VAL A 316 6.68 -2.32 21.33
C VAL A 316 5.60 -1.25 21.29
N MET A 317 5.81 -0.18 20.56
CA MET A 317 4.78 0.85 20.34
C MET A 317 3.57 0.29 19.58
N ALA A 318 3.77 -0.68 18.71
CA ALA A 318 2.70 -1.38 17.98
C ALA A 318 1.77 -0.41 17.24
N GLN A 319 2.34 0.58 16.56
CA GLN A 319 1.60 1.58 15.79
C GLN A 319 1.83 1.37 14.28
N GLY A 320 0.82 1.70 13.48
CA GLY A 320 0.87 1.47 12.04
C GLY A 320 1.09 -0.01 11.68
N ALA A 321 1.48 -0.29 10.46
CA ALA A 321 1.78 -1.66 10.01
C ALA A 321 3.22 -2.11 10.33
N SER A 322 4.03 -1.26 10.96
CA SER A 322 5.43 -1.59 11.23
C SER A 322 5.61 -2.81 12.13
N VAL A 323 4.67 -3.05 13.05
CA VAL A 323 4.71 -4.24 13.91
C VAL A 323 4.37 -5.53 13.15
N ASP A 324 3.50 -5.44 12.16
CA ASP A 324 3.07 -6.59 11.37
C ASP A 324 4.14 -7.01 10.34
N ASN A 325 5.00 -6.08 9.94
CA ASN A 325 6.01 -6.34 8.93
C ASN A 325 7.16 -7.22 9.48
N TYR A 326 8.01 -6.72 10.34
CA TYR A 326 9.15 -7.51 10.84
C TYR A 326 8.99 -8.05 12.26
N GLY A 327 8.03 -7.56 13.01
CA GLY A 327 7.80 -7.99 14.38
C GLY A 327 7.58 -9.49 14.50
N GLY A 328 6.74 -10.06 13.65
CA GLY A 328 6.49 -11.49 13.60
C GLY A 328 7.69 -12.36 13.21
N MET A 329 8.73 -11.78 12.63
CA MET A 329 9.96 -12.50 12.25
C MET A 329 11.00 -12.50 13.37
N LEU A 330 11.01 -11.43 14.17
CA LEU A 330 11.94 -11.30 15.31
C LEU A 330 11.43 -12.05 16.54
N PHE A 331 10.15 -12.41 16.59
CA PHE A 331 9.49 -12.93 17.77
C PHE A 331 8.86 -14.29 17.51
N SER A 332 8.79 -15.11 18.57
CA SER A 332 8.17 -16.42 18.48
C SER A 332 6.66 -16.30 18.24
N THR A 333 6.17 -17.02 17.22
CA THR A 333 4.75 -17.21 16.96
C THR A 333 3.99 -17.85 18.14
N SER A 334 4.67 -18.59 19.03
CA SER A 334 4.08 -19.13 20.24
C SER A 334 3.82 -18.06 21.32
N ALA A 335 4.49 -16.92 21.23
CA ALA A 335 4.19 -15.73 22.04
C ALA A 335 3.08 -14.87 21.41
N TYR A 336 2.80 -15.06 20.16
CA TYR A 336 1.70 -14.47 19.40
C TYR A 336 0.41 -15.26 19.68
N ALA A 337 -0.04 -15.24 20.90
CA ALA A 337 -1.36 -15.80 21.17
C ALA A 337 -2.40 -14.96 20.43
N ALA A 338 -3.22 -15.61 19.61
CA ALA A 338 -4.17 -15.13 18.60
C ALA A 338 -5.18 -14.01 19.03
N THR A 339 -4.91 -13.27 20.07
CA THR A 339 -5.82 -12.27 20.64
C THR A 339 -5.16 -10.94 21.02
N THR A 340 -3.85 -10.79 20.81
CA THR A 340 -3.16 -9.52 21.09
C THR A 340 -2.30 -9.11 19.89
N PRO A 341 -2.29 -7.82 19.51
CA PRO A 341 -1.49 -7.32 18.38
C PRO A 341 0.02 -7.27 18.67
N TYR A 342 0.52 -7.96 19.70
CA TYR A 342 1.92 -7.83 20.13
C TYR A 342 2.64 -9.15 20.15
N SER A 343 3.69 -9.22 19.36
CA SER A 343 4.71 -10.23 19.48
C SER A 343 5.78 -9.78 20.47
N ILE A 344 6.21 -10.70 21.35
CA ILE A 344 7.30 -10.43 22.28
C ILE A 344 8.50 -11.27 21.89
N PRO A 345 9.72 -10.72 21.96
CA PRO A 345 10.93 -11.48 21.69
C PRO A 345 10.94 -12.76 22.55
N VAL A 346 11.24 -13.91 21.93
CA VAL A 346 11.33 -15.20 22.65
C VAL A 346 12.29 -15.11 23.82
N GLY A 347 13.45 -14.46 23.60
CA GLY A 347 14.43 -14.24 24.65
C GLY A 347 13.89 -13.40 25.80
N TRP A 348 13.01 -12.47 25.49
CA TRP A 348 12.37 -11.63 26.50
C TRP A 348 11.40 -12.40 27.39
N LEU A 349 10.54 -13.24 26.81
CA LEU A 349 9.67 -14.14 27.57
C LEU A 349 10.47 -15.10 28.45
N ASN A 350 11.55 -15.68 27.92
CA ASN A 350 12.44 -16.54 28.69
C ASN A 350 13.07 -15.79 29.87
N ALA A 351 13.49 -14.54 29.67
CA ALA A 351 14.01 -13.68 30.71
C ALA A 351 12.97 -13.40 31.81
N MET A 352 11.74 -13.09 31.38
CA MET A 352 10.63 -12.84 32.31
C MET A 352 10.28 -14.10 33.12
N GLU A 353 10.24 -15.26 32.49
CA GLU A 353 10.06 -16.54 33.20
C GLU A 353 11.18 -16.81 34.20
N TYR A 354 12.43 -16.63 33.79
CA TYR A 354 13.60 -16.82 34.67
C TYR A 354 13.53 -15.91 35.90
N VAL A 355 13.23 -14.65 35.72
CA VAL A 355 13.12 -13.68 36.79
C VAL A 355 11.96 -13.97 37.72
N SER A 356 10.79 -14.38 37.17
CA SER A 356 9.62 -14.74 37.98
C SER A 356 9.86 -15.97 38.85
N GLN A 357 10.67 -16.91 38.40
CA GLN A 357 11.03 -18.12 39.14
C GLN A 357 12.15 -17.88 40.15
N ASN A 358 13.00 -16.87 39.91
CA ASN A 358 14.19 -16.63 40.72
C ASN A 358 14.00 -15.41 41.66
N LYS A 359 13.32 -15.62 42.80
CA LYS A 359 13.01 -14.58 43.78
C LYS A 359 14.24 -13.85 44.36
N SER A 360 15.44 -14.39 44.19
CA SER A 360 16.68 -13.75 44.67
C SER A 360 17.24 -12.72 43.67
N SER A 361 16.68 -12.55 42.51
CA SER A 361 17.14 -11.61 41.47
C SER A 361 16.99 -10.14 41.87
N GLY A 362 16.16 -9.82 42.86
CA GLY A 362 15.87 -8.44 43.26
C GLY A 362 15.01 -7.66 42.26
N ILE A 363 14.56 -8.28 41.19
CA ILE A 363 13.69 -7.67 40.18
C ILE A 363 12.24 -7.77 40.67
N HIS A 364 11.60 -6.63 40.85
CA HIS A 364 10.19 -6.54 41.19
C HIS A 364 9.39 -6.21 39.93
N PHE A 365 8.53 -7.13 39.51
CA PHE A 365 7.52 -6.83 38.52
C PHE A 365 6.38 -6.03 39.18
N PRO A 366 5.87 -4.98 38.56
CA PRO A 366 4.81 -4.17 39.12
C PRO A 366 3.46 -4.91 39.26
N TYR A 367 3.31 -6.06 38.61
CA TYR A 367 2.06 -6.85 38.67
C TYR A 367 2.26 -8.18 39.38
N PRO A 368 1.27 -8.60 40.22
CA PRO A 368 1.29 -9.91 40.84
C PRO A 368 0.87 -10.99 39.84
N GLY A 369 1.67 -12.01 39.63
CA GLY A 369 1.28 -13.17 38.83
C GLY A 369 2.48 -14.02 38.38
N ASN A 370 2.19 -15.28 38.07
CA ASN A 370 3.17 -16.16 37.44
C ASN A 370 3.16 -15.86 35.91
N ILE A 371 4.29 -15.48 35.39
CA ILE A 371 4.47 -15.25 33.95
C ILE A 371 4.69 -16.62 33.29
N THR A 372 3.84 -16.98 32.36
CA THR A 372 3.94 -18.20 31.57
C THR A 372 3.80 -17.90 30.08
N LYS A 373 4.48 -18.64 29.22
CA LYS A 373 4.44 -18.45 27.75
C LYS A 373 3.04 -18.55 27.11
N THR A 374 2.07 -19.08 27.86
CA THR A 374 0.71 -19.35 27.36
C THR A 374 -0.33 -18.36 27.87
N ASN A 375 0.05 -17.37 28.69
CA ASN A 375 -0.89 -16.46 29.28
C ASN A 375 -0.84 -15.07 28.61
N VAL A 376 -1.92 -14.67 27.98
CA VAL A 376 -2.06 -13.39 27.25
C VAL A 376 -1.79 -12.18 28.15
N SER A 377 -2.20 -12.21 29.42
CA SER A 377 -1.91 -11.15 30.39
C SER A 377 -0.42 -11.00 30.67
N ASN A 378 0.34 -12.09 30.55
CA ASN A 378 1.79 -12.07 30.71
C ASN A 378 2.49 -11.47 29.48
N THR A 379 1.89 -11.62 28.30
CA THR A 379 2.43 -11.04 27.04
C THR A 379 2.33 -9.51 27.10
N ALA A 380 1.16 -8.96 27.44
CA ALA A 380 0.98 -7.53 27.61
C ALA A 380 1.92 -6.96 28.69
N TYR A 381 2.08 -7.70 29.79
CA TYR A 381 2.96 -7.35 30.88
C TYR A 381 4.44 -7.28 30.48
N ALA A 382 4.91 -8.23 29.69
CA ALA A 382 6.28 -8.23 29.20
C ALA A 382 6.52 -7.07 28.21
N ALA A 383 5.53 -6.71 27.40
CA ALA A 383 5.58 -5.55 26.54
C ALA A 383 5.69 -4.24 27.34
N ASP A 384 4.87 -4.08 28.39
CA ASP A 384 4.96 -2.94 29.30
C ASP A 384 6.32 -2.83 29.99
N TYR A 385 6.89 -3.97 30.36
CA TYR A 385 8.20 -3.99 30.99
C TYR A 385 9.32 -3.61 30.02
N LEU A 386 9.29 -4.11 28.78
CA LEU A 386 10.23 -3.74 27.73
C LEU A 386 10.09 -2.25 27.38
N ALA A 387 8.87 -1.74 27.28
CA ALA A 387 8.63 -0.31 27.07
C ALA A 387 9.24 0.55 28.19
N ASN A 388 9.06 0.13 29.46
CA ASN A 388 9.65 0.82 30.61
C ASN A 388 11.19 0.85 30.52
N MET A 389 11.81 -0.25 30.09
CA MET A 389 13.26 -0.28 29.89
C MET A 389 13.71 0.64 28.74
N LEU A 390 12.99 0.62 27.63
CA LEU A 390 13.28 1.48 26.49
C LEU A 390 13.08 2.97 26.81
N SER A 391 12.11 3.30 27.66
CA SER A 391 11.86 4.65 28.16
C SER A 391 12.97 5.18 29.08
N HIS A 392 13.84 4.31 29.57
CA HIS A 392 14.96 4.65 30.45
C HIS A 392 16.27 4.16 29.84
N TYR A 393 16.48 4.44 28.56
CA TYR A 393 17.64 3.99 27.79
C TYR A 393 18.99 4.30 28.43
N SER A 394 19.13 5.46 29.04
CA SER A 394 20.36 5.89 29.72
C SER A 394 20.75 5.06 30.95
N PRO A 395 19.80 4.53 31.75
CA PRO A 395 20.11 3.80 32.98
C PRO A 395 20.34 2.31 32.83
N TRP A 396 20.67 1.78 31.66
CA TRP A 396 21.08 0.39 31.51
C TRP A 396 22.38 0.04 32.25
N SER A 397 22.74 0.85 33.22
CA SER A 397 23.85 0.63 34.16
C SER A 397 23.51 -0.35 35.29
N ASN A 398 22.25 -0.76 35.44
CA ASN A 398 21.83 -1.68 36.46
C ASN A 398 22.14 -3.13 36.04
N SER A 399 22.86 -3.89 36.86
CA SER A 399 23.25 -5.29 36.60
C SER A 399 22.05 -6.21 36.40
N THR A 400 20.91 -5.86 36.94
CA THR A 400 19.65 -6.59 36.83
C THR A 400 19.02 -6.42 35.46
N GLN A 401 19.02 -5.23 34.94
CA GLN A 401 18.59 -4.94 33.57
C GLN A 401 19.53 -5.58 32.54
N ALA A 402 20.84 -5.69 32.88
CA ALA A 402 21.83 -6.39 32.08
C ALA A 402 21.47 -7.86 31.82
N ALA A 403 21.05 -8.57 32.84
CA ALA A 403 20.62 -9.95 32.70
C ALA A 403 19.40 -10.11 31.78
N LEU A 404 18.41 -9.23 31.91
CA LEU A 404 17.22 -9.25 31.06
C LEU A 404 17.52 -8.95 29.61
N ILE A 405 18.37 -7.95 29.33
CA ILE A 405 18.82 -7.63 27.96
C ILE A 405 19.62 -8.77 27.35
N SER A 406 20.47 -9.43 28.13
CA SER A 406 21.22 -10.61 27.66
C SER A 406 20.28 -11.73 27.17
N TYR A 407 19.09 -11.85 27.71
CA TYR A 407 18.07 -12.78 27.22
C TYR A 407 17.30 -12.22 26.02
N ALA A 408 17.02 -10.93 25.99
CA ALA A 408 16.40 -10.27 24.84
C ALA A 408 17.31 -10.27 23.60
N ASP A 409 18.64 -10.30 23.79
CA ASP A 409 19.66 -10.37 22.75
C ASP A 409 19.61 -11.67 21.91
N GLN A 410 18.72 -12.61 22.19
CA GLN A 410 18.56 -13.80 21.33
C GLN A 410 18.04 -13.44 19.94
N ALA A 411 17.22 -12.39 19.81
CA ALA A 411 16.74 -11.92 18.51
C ALA A 411 17.69 -10.89 17.90
N ILE A 412 18.12 -9.88 18.67
CA ILE A 412 19.06 -8.86 18.20
C ILE A 412 20.25 -8.80 19.16
N ALA A 413 21.31 -9.52 18.85
CA ALA A 413 22.49 -9.60 19.66
C ALA A 413 23.50 -8.49 19.32
N VAL A 414 24.01 -7.82 20.33
CA VAL A 414 25.04 -6.78 20.21
C VAL A 414 26.30 -7.25 20.91
N PRO A 415 27.26 -7.88 20.21
CA PRO A 415 28.49 -8.41 20.81
C PRO A 415 29.33 -7.32 21.46
N GLY A 416 29.87 -7.62 22.65
CA GLY A 416 30.74 -6.69 23.37
C GLY A 416 30.01 -5.54 24.05
N TYR A 417 28.68 -5.58 24.13
CA TYR A 417 27.91 -4.64 24.89
C TYR A 417 28.29 -4.72 26.39
N ASN A 418 28.79 -3.63 26.93
CA ASN A 418 29.14 -3.54 28.34
C ASN A 418 28.22 -2.53 29.04
N MET A 419 27.25 -3.03 29.74
CA MET A 419 26.21 -2.25 30.40
C MET A 419 26.74 -1.38 31.57
N THR A 420 27.82 -1.79 32.21
CA THR A 420 28.36 -1.03 33.33
C THR A 420 29.07 0.24 32.91
N SER A 421 29.54 0.33 31.68
CA SER A 421 30.29 1.50 31.16
C SER A 421 29.42 2.43 30.29
N ASN A 422 28.26 2.05 29.90
CA ASN A 422 27.38 2.75 28.91
C ASN A 422 28.13 3.22 27.66
N LYS A 423 29.27 2.60 27.37
CA LYS A 423 30.12 2.89 26.22
C LYS A 423 30.09 1.71 25.27
N ASN A 424 28.98 1.57 24.58
CA ASN A 424 29.01 0.66 23.46
C ASN A 424 29.31 1.43 22.17
N GLY A 425 30.57 1.47 21.82
CA GLY A 425 31.02 1.85 20.48
C GLY A 425 30.96 0.68 19.51
N ALA A 426 30.26 -0.44 19.84
CA ALA A 426 30.15 -1.59 18.96
C ALA A 426 29.44 -1.22 17.67
N LEU A 427 30.07 -1.56 16.56
CA LEU A 427 29.54 -1.37 15.22
C LEU A 427 28.94 -2.66 14.65
N ASN A 428 29.01 -3.75 15.40
CA ASN A 428 28.53 -5.06 14.95
C ASN A 428 27.28 -5.47 15.73
N LEU A 429 26.31 -6.02 15.01
CA LEU A 429 25.14 -6.66 15.59
C LEU A 429 24.80 -7.92 14.79
N THR A 430 24.12 -8.85 15.45
CA THR A 430 23.54 -10.03 14.80
C THR A 430 22.05 -10.00 14.99
N ILE A 431 21.29 -10.13 13.90
CA ILE A 431 19.82 -10.29 13.94
C ILE A 431 19.51 -11.76 13.67
N ASN A 432 18.72 -12.35 14.56
CA ASN A 432 18.30 -13.74 14.48
C ASN A 432 16.77 -13.79 14.36
N LEU A 433 16.28 -14.20 13.20
CA LEU A 433 14.85 -14.42 13.00
C LEU A 433 14.43 -15.75 13.63
N ASP A 434 13.17 -15.89 13.98
CA ASP A 434 12.63 -17.16 14.50
C ASP A 434 12.52 -18.23 13.42
N HIS A 435 12.45 -17.82 12.14
CA HIS A 435 12.50 -18.68 10.96
C HIS A 435 13.23 -17.99 9.81
N PRO A 436 13.75 -18.73 8.81
CA PRO A 436 14.40 -18.12 7.66
C PRO A 436 13.44 -17.29 6.82
N TYR A 437 13.83 -16.06 6.47
CA TYR A 437 13.04 -15.16 5.61
C TYR A 437 13.92 -14.32 4.68
N SER A 438 13.85 -14.60 3.39
CA SER A 438 14.67 -13.92 2.38
C SER A 438 14.29 -12.47 2.11
N GLY A 439 13.08 -12.05 2.44
CA GLY A 439 12.57 -10.69 2.27
C GLY A 439 12.91 -9.71 3.41
N PHE A 440 13.61 -10.18 4.46
CA PHE A 440 13.85 -9.38 5.66
C PHE A 440 14.65 -8.10 5.40
N ILE A 441 15.63 -8.14 4.50
CA ILE A 441 16.44 -6.95 4.17
C ILE A 441 15.61 -5.93 3.40
N SER A 442 14.73 -6.37 2.50
CA SER A 442 13.77 -5.48 1.83
C SER A 442 12.83 -4.82 2.81
N ASP A 443 12.31 -5.59 3.77
CA ASP A 443 11.45 -5.08 4.84
C ASP A 443 12.18 -4.01 5.67
N LEU A 444 13.39 -4.27 6.16
CA LEU A 444 14.21 -3.29 6.88
C LEU A 444 14.67 -2.08 6.04
N SER A 445 14.48 -2.11 4.73
CA SER A 445 14.85 -1.02 3.83
C SER A 445 13.78 0.08 3.76
N LEU A 446 12.64 -0.11 4.42
CA LEU A 446 11.54 0.85 4.48
C LEU A 446 11.61 1.70 5.75
N TRP A 447 10.81 2.76 5.83
CA TRP A 447 10.94 3.75 6.90
C TRP A 447 10.66 3.22 8.30
N TRP A 448 9.91 2.17 8.46
CA TRP A 448 9.73 1.51 9.78
C TRP A 448 10.99 0.82 10.30
N GLY A 449 11.98 0.53 9.46
CA GLY A 449 13.34 0.15 9.84
C GLY A 449 14.24 1.34 10.21
N ASN A 450 13.71 2.54 10.36
CA ASN A 450 14.45 3.76 10.65
C ASN A 450 15.16 3.75 12.01
N THR A 451 16.28 4.45 12.05
CA THR A 451 17.06 4.65 13.27
C THR A 451 16.68 5.98 13.91
N VAL A 452 16.25 5.94 15.17
CA VAL A 452 15.87 7.10 15.98
C VAL A 452 16.84 7.33 17.13
N ASP A 453 16.96 8.59 17.60
CA ASP A 453 17.86 8.97 18.69
C ASP A 453 17.26 8.56 20.05
N PRO A 454 17.83 7.55 20.74
CA PRO A 454 17.29 7.07 22.01
C PRO A 454 17.27 8.13 23.11
N LEU A 455 18.29 9.02 23.10
CA LEU A 455 18.37 10.09 24.12
C LEU A 455 17.29 11.14 23.90
N PHE A 456 16.97 11.43 22.66
CA PHE A 456 15.87 12.34 22.34
C PHE A 456 14.52 11.72 22.76
N ILE A 457 14.30 10.44 22.44
CA ILE A 457 13.09 9.72 22.82
C ILE A 457 12.92 9.70 24.33
N ASP A 458 13.97 9.34 25.08
CA ASP A 458 13.96 9.28 26.55
C ASP A 458 13.61 10.65 27.18
N ALA A 459 14.10 11.74 26.59
CA ALA A 459 13.81 13.10 27.05
C ALA A 459 12.37 13.58 26.72
N HIS A 460 11.64 12.86 25.87
CA HIS A 460 10.32 13.26 25.36
C HIS A 460 9.33 12.07 25.45
N ASP A 461 8.83 11.82 26.66
CA ASP A 461 7.82 10.82 27.03
C ASP A 461 8.24 9.35 26.82
N GLY A 462 9.44 9.07 26.32
CA GLY A 462 10.01 7.72 26.22
C GLY A 462 9.21 6.77 25.31
N VAL A 463 9.10 5.51 25.72
CA VAL A 463 8.38 4.45 25.00
C VAL A 463 7.30 3.85 25.89
N THR A 464 6.08 3.83 25.41
CA THR A 464 4.93 3.17 26.08
C THR A 464 4.45 2.03 25.19
N ALA A 465 4.24 0.85 25.79
CA ALA A 465 3.73 -0.29 25.06
C ALA A 465 2.36 0.04 24.47
N THR A 466 2.17 -0.29 23.18
CA THR A 466 0.86 -0.23 22.52
C THR A 466 0.27 1.17 22.41
N GLN A 467 1.10 2.17 22.58
CA GLN A 467 0.67 3.57 22.51
C GLN A 467 1.62 4.36 21.62
N PRO A 468 1.11 5.33 20.84
CA PRO A 468 1.94 6.29 20.16
C PRO A 468 2.65 7.22 21.16
N ASN A 469 3.74 7.81 20.75
CA ASN A 469 4.35 8.92 21.48
C ASN A 469 3.84 10.24 20.92
N ASN A 470 2.88 10.87 21.59
CA ASN A 470 2.22 12.08 21.13
C ASN A 470 3.18 13.26 20.88
N TYR A 471 4.33 13.29 21.60
CA TYR A 471 5.31 14.32 21.39
C TYR A 471 6.01 14.13 20.04
N THR A 472 6.51 12.94 19.75
CA THR A 472 7.23 12.63 18.52
C THR A 472 6.32 12.59 17.30
N ASP A 473 5.03 12.31 17.47
CA ASP A 473 4.04 12.39 16.40
C ASP A 473 3.82 13.81 15.88
N SER A 474 4.05 14.81 16.73
CA SER A 474 3.71 16.20 16.45
C SER A 474 4.93 17.14 16.42
N ASN A 475 6.11 16.69 16.83
CA ASN A 475 7.31 17.51 16.90
C ASN A 475 8.47 16.88 16.13
N PRO A 476 9.26 17.71 15.41
CA PRO A 476 10.44 17.25 14.68
C PRO A 476 11.44 16.51 15.56
N MET A 477 11.91 15.36 15.08
CA MET A 477 12.95 14.57 15.74
C MET A 477 14.27 14.65 14.98
N PRO A 478 15.43 14.52 15.67
CA PRO A 478 16.72 14.40 15.02
C PRO A 478 16.80 13.07 14.24
N GLY A 479 17.19 13.17 12.98
CA GLY A 479 17.43 12.00 12.12
C GLY A 479 18.92 11.87 11.78
N THR A 480 19.25 10.77 11.10
CA THR A 480 20.60 10.49 10.56
C THR A 480 20.74 10.91 9.10
N GLY A 481 19.65 11.37 8.47
CA GLY A 481 19.59 11.68 7.04
C GLY A 481 20.21 13.01 6.64
N PRO A 482 20.29 13.27 5.33
CA PRO A 482 20.82 14.50 4.76
C PRO A 482 19.91 15.72 4.94
N TYR A 483 18.66 15.52 5.37
CA TYR A 483 17.72 16.55 5.75
C TYR A 483 17.25 16.38 7.20
N SER A 484 16.77 17.47 7.78
CA SER A 484 16.04 17.49 9.05
C SER A 484 14.72 18.24 8.87
N ILE A 485 13.68 17.86 9.59
CA ILE A 485 12.42 18.61 9.63
C ILE A 485 12.70 19.88 10.44
N SER A 486 12.58 21.04 9.79
CA SER A 486 12.78 22.34 10.44
C SER A 486 11.48 22.97 10.91
N SER A 487 10.36 22.64 10.29
CA SER A 487 9.02 23.03 10.73
C SER A 487 7.96 22.10 10.18
N ALA A 488 6.85 21.99 10.90
CA ALA A 488 5.63 21.33 10.47
C ALA A 488 4.46 22.30 10.66
N GLY A 489 3.66 22.44 9.63
CA GLY A 489 2.44 23.27 9.66
C GLY A 489 1.34 22.66 10.51
N SER A 490 0.31 23.45 10.80
CA SER A 490 -0.86 22.98 11.55
C SER A 490 -1.50 21.76 10.86
N GLY A 491 -1.72 20.69 11.61
CA GLY A 491 -2.29 19.45 11.08
C GLY A 491 -1.38 18.75 10.06
N LEU A 492 -0.08 19.02 10.09
CA LEU A 492 0.92 18.49 9.15
C LEU A 492 0.64 18.83 7.68
N ALA A 493 -0.16 19.87 7.39
CA ALA A 493 -0.49 20.29 6.03
C ALA A 493 0.72 20.82 5.24
N SER A 494 1.83 21.10 5.90
CA SER A 494 3.11 21.44 5.27
C SER A 494 4.26 20.96 6.14
N ILE A 495 5.29 20.44 5.48
CA ILE A 495 6.54 20.01 6.13
C ILE A 495 7.71 20.72 5.43
N THR A 496 8.53 21.42 6.21
CA THR A 496 9.75 22.05 5.70
C THR A 496 10.96 21.25 6.15
N LEU A 497 11.74 20.80 5.18
CA LEU A 497 13.02 20.14 5.41
C LEU A 497 14.17 21.10 5.16
N SER A 498 15.17 21.07 6.03
CA SER A 498 16.41 21.82 5.87
C SER A 498 17.61 20.88 5.73
N LYS A 499 18.50 21.21 4.81
CA LYS A 499 19.75 20.47 4.59
C LYS A 499 20.60 20.42 5.85
N VAL A 500 21.06 19.24 6.23
CA VAL A 500 21.97 19.02 7.37
C VAL A 500 23.40 19.27 6.94
N SER A 501 24.01 20.34 7.44
CA SER A 501 25.37 20.75 7.06
C SER A 501 26.43 19.76 7.57
N ASN A 502 26.26 19.22 8.77
CA ASN A 502 27.12 18.23 9.39
C ASN A 502 26.69 16.78 9.11
N TYR A 503 25.99 16.52 8.02
CA TYR A 503 25.56 15.18 7.67
C TYR A 503 26.74 14.20 7.65
N TRP A 504 26.66 13.10 8.37
CA TRP A 504 27.75 12.11 8.50
C TRP A 504 28.21 11.54 7.16
N GLY A 505 27.26 11.37 6.22
CA GLY A 505 27.52 10.88 4.87
C GLY A 505 28.42 11.78 4.03
N ASN A 506 28.66 13.05 4.43
CA ASN A 506 29.62 13.92 3.76
C ASN A 506 31.03 13.31 3.73
N SER A 507 31.42 12.52 4.73
CA SER A 507 32.69 11.81 4.77
C SER A 507 32.82 10.66 3.78
N TYR A 508 31.69 10.19 3.27
CA TYR A 508 31.57 9.10 2.28
C TYR A 508 31.24 9.62 0.86
N TRP A 509 31.32 10.93 0.65
CA TRP A 509 30.99 11.58 -0.62
C TRP A 509 32.10 12.52 -1.08
N ASN A 510 32.53 12.35 -2.33
CA ASN A 510 33.49 13.29 -2.93
C ASN A 510 32.75 14.47 -3.55
N SER A 511 32.62 15.56 -2.82
CA SER A 511 31.87 16.74 -3.26
C SER A 511 32.47 17.45 -4.49
N SER A 512 33.77 17.26 -4.78
CA SER A 512 34.41 17.86 -5.97
C SER A 512 34.02 17.18 -7.27
N SER A 513 33.70 15.88 -7.21
CA SER A 513 33.29 15.08 -8.36
C SER A 513 31.83 14.64 -8.29
N ASP A 514 31.15 15.00 -7.22
CA ASP A 514 29.78 14.58 -6.89
C ASP A 514 29.58 13.06 -7.00
N ARG A 515 30.42 12.28 -6.32
CA ARG A 515 30.46 10.82 -6.40
C ARG A 515 30.66 10.16 -5.06
N PRO A 516 30.12 8.95 -4.87
CA PRO A 516 30.33 8.16 -3.68
C PRO A 516 31.79 7.71 -3.53
N ILE A 517 32.20 7.53 -2.27
CA ILE A 517 33.46 6.91 -1.88
C ILE A 517 33.18 5.46 -1.49
N GLY A 518 33.86 4.54 -2.13
CA GLY A 518 33.65 3.10 -1.90
C GLY A 518 32.27 2.61 -2.32
N ASN A 519 31.59 1.87 -1.44
CA ASN A 519 30.26 1.32 -1.64
C ASN A 519 29.13 2.19 -1.06
N PHE A 520 29.36 3.48 -0.85
CA PHE A 520 28.33 4.37 -0.33
C PHE A 520 27.23 4.56 -1.38
N PRO A 521 25.95 4.35 -1.06
CA PRO A 521 24.90 4.37 -2.07
C PRO A 521 24.47 5.81 -2.43
N SER A 522 24.09 6.02 -3.67
CA SER A 522 23.59 7.33 -4.15
C SER A 522 22.33 7.80 -3.43
N ILE A 523 21.48 6.88 -2.99
CA ILE A 523 20.26 7.22 -2.22
C ILE A 523 20.59 7.86 -0.85
N ALA A 524 21.80 7.73 -0.35
CA ALA A 524 22.28 8.34 0.88
C ALA A 524 23.25 9.52 0.62
N GLN A 525 23.32 10.03 -0.62
CA GLN A 525 24.17 11.19 -0.94
C GLN A 525 23.79 12.44 -0.14
N PRO A 526 24.73 13.38 0.07
CA PRO A 526 24.41 14.68 0.65
C PRO A 526 23.35 15.43 -0.16
N ALA A 527 22.53 16.21 0.53
CA ALA A 527 21.51 17.04 -0.10
C ALA A 527 22.13 18.13 -1.01
N HIS A 528 21.52 18.38 -2.17
CA HIS A 528 21.91 19.46 -3.07
C HIS A 528 21.09 20.73 -2.84
N ILE A 529 19.80 20.59 -2.56
CA ILE A 529 18.87 21.70 -2.35
C ILE A 529 18.83 22.05 -0.86
N GLN A 530 18.82 23.35 -0.54
CA GLN A 530 18.88 23.81 0.85
C GLN A 530 17.62 23.52 1.63
N THR A 531 16.44 23.73 0.98
CA THR A 531 15.13 23.61 1.62
C THR A 531 14.17 22.86 0.72
N ILE A 532 13.45 21.91 1.27
CA ILE A 532 12.31 21.27 0.63
C ILE A 532 11.05 21.71 1.36
N GLU A 533 10.04 22.13 0.62
CA GLU A 533 8.71 22.45 1.12
C GLU A 533 7.72 21.41 0.55
N ALA A 534 7.32 20.44 1.36
CA ALA A 534 6.26 19.51 1.04
C ALA A 534 4.92 20.08 1.54
N ILE A 535 3.98 20.30 0.63
CA ILE A 535 2.72 21.01 0.93
C ILE A 535 1.55 20.15 0.44
N ASP A 536 0.52 20.04 1.26
CA ASP A 536 -0.76 19.43 0.90
C ASP A 536 -1.91 20.46 0.96
N ASP A 537 -3.14 19.94 0.81
CA ASP A 537 -4.39 20.71 0.75
C ASP A 537 -4.44 21.69 -0.45
N VAL A 538 -3.72 21.37 -1.53
CA VAL A 538 -3.78 22.12 -2.78
C VAL A 538 -4.70 21.40 -3.76
N SER A 539 -5.80 22.05 -4.16
CA SER A 539 -6.71 21.50 -5.16
C SER A 539 -6.01 21.19 -6.49
N HIS A 540 -6.52 20.26 -7.28
CA HIS A 540 -5.93 19.92 -8.59
C HIS A 540 -5.78 21.13 -9.50
N SER A 541 -6.76 22.07 -9.50
CA SER A 541 -6.63 23.31 -10.25
C SER A 541 -5.54 24.24 -9.72
N GLY A 542 -5.38 24.32 -8.40
CA GLY A 542 -4.28 25.05 -7.75
C GLY A 542 -2.92 24.44 -8.10
N ARG A 543 -2.81 23.11 -8.10
CA ARG A 543 -1.59 22.39 -8.51
C ARG A 543 -1.24 22.65 -9.97
N VAL A 544 -2.24 22.65 -10.87
CA VAL A 544 -2.03 23.02 -12.28
C VAL A 544 -1.50 24.44 -12.37
N SER A 545 -2.17 25.43 -11.73
CA SER A 545 -1.74 26.83 -11.79
C SER A 545 -0.33 27.01 -11.26
N GLY A 546 -0.03 26.53 -10.05
CA GLY A 546 1.29 26.69 -9.45
C GLY A 546 2.40 25.97 -10.22
N PHE A 547 2.11 24.83 -10.87
CA PHE A 547 3.07 24.19 -11.75
C PHE A 547 3.34 25.00 -13.03
N LEU A 548 2.30 25.57 -13.64
CA LEU A 548 2.43 26.45 -14.81
C LEU A 548 3.12 27.78 -14.49
N ASP A 549 2.88 28.33 -13.29
CA ASP A 549 3.47 29.56 -12.79
C ASP A 549 4.89 29.35 -12.25
N ASN A 550 5.39 28.11 -12.24
CA ASN A 550 6.72 27.74 -11.78
C ASN A 550 6.92 27.82 -10.25
N ASP A 551 5.82 27.84 -9.49
CA ASP A 551 5.84 27.85 -8.04
C ASP A 551 6.09 26.44 -7.45
N TYR A 552 5.61 25.40 -8.17
CA TYR A 552 5.76 24.00 -7.77
C TYR A 552 6.69 23.25 -8.70
N GLN A 553 7.66 22.55 -8.13
CA GLN A 553 8.66 21.80 -8.88
C GLN A 553 8.28 20.33 -9.08
N ILE A 554 7.57 19.77 -8.12
CA ILE A 554 6.98 18.43 -8.18
C ILE A 554 5.50 18.55 -7.86
N SER A 555 4.64 17.87 -8.63
CA SER A 555 3.18 17.95 -8.48
C SER A 555 2.52 16.64 -8.91
N TYR A 556 1.35 16.37 -8.36
CA TYR A 556 0.43 15.33 -8.83
C TYR A 556 -0.92 15.96 -9.14
N VAL A 557 -1.49 15.63 -10.29
CA VAL A 557 -2.88 15.96 -10.63
C VAL A 557 -3.59 14.73 -11.17
N SER A 558 -4.91 14.63 -10.96
CA SER A 558 -5.67 13.52 -11.52
C SER A 558 -5.63 13.51 -13.06
N SER A 559 -5.90 12.35 -13.66
CA SER A 559 -5.80 12.12 -15.11
C SER A 559 -6.60 13.13 -15.95
N SER A 560 -7.73 13.63 -15.44
CA SER A 560 -8.55 14.66 -16.07
C SER A 560 -7.85 16.03 -16.23
N TYR A 561 -6.83 16.31 -15.42
CA TYR A 561 -6.07 17.57 -15.46
C TYR A 561 -4.75 17.47 -16.22
N ILE A 562 -4.33 16.28 -16.67
CA ILE A 562 -3.06 16.11 -17.40
C ILE A 562 -2.97 17.07 -18.60
N SER A 563 -4.04 17.16 -19.39
CA SER A 563 -4.09 18.04 -20.56
C SER A 563 -3.97 19.53 -20.23
N SER A 564 -4.36 19.92 -19.04
CA SER A 564 -4.25 21.31 -18.55
C SER A 564 -2.79 21.74 -18.33
N ILE A 565 -1.87 20.79 -18.14
CA ILE A 565 -0.43 21.08 -18.06
C ILE A 565 0.23 20.85 -19.42
N VAL A 566 0.17 19.61 -19.93
CA VAL A 566 0.96 19.25 -21.14
C VAL A 566 0.34 19.77 -22.45
N GLY A 567 -0.91 20.20 -22.45
CA GLY A 567 -1.61 20.80 -23.58
C GLY A 567 -1.32 22.29 -23.80
N VAL A 568 -0.67 22.97 -22.85
CA VAL A 568 -0.44 24.42 -22.86
C VAL A 568 1.05 24.76 -22.97
N SER A 569 1.35 25.99 -23.44
CA SER A 569 2.73 26.50 -23.47
C SER A 569 3.22 26.75 -22.04
N PRO A 570 4.48 26.47 -21.74
CA PRO A 570 5.56 26.00 -22.64
C PRO A 570 5.61 24.47 -22.84
N TYR A 571 4.83 23.70 -22.11
CA TYR A 571 4.96 22.23 -22.02
C TYR A 571 4.46 21.48 -23.27
N LYS A 572 3.49 22.04 -24.01
CA LYS A 572 2.84 21.37 -25.16
C LYS A 572 3.80 20.91 -26.28
N ASN A 573 4.98 21.49 -26.35
CA ASN A 573 5.98 21.17 -27.36
C ASN A 573 7.10 20.26 -26.82
N LEU A 574 7.02 19.87 -25.56
CA LEU A 574 8.00 18.98 -24.95
C LEU A 574 7.59 17.52 -25.11
N PRO A 575 8.55 16.58 -25.15
CA PRO A 575 8.24 15.17 -24.98
C PRO A 575 7.52 14.95 -23.63
N LEU A 576 6.41 14.21 -23.66
CA LEU A 576 5.61 13.95 -22.45
C LEU A 576 6.47 13.50 -21.26
N LYS A 577 7.38 12.56 -21.50
CA LYS A 577 8.31 11.99 -20.49
C LYS A 577 9.30 12.98 -19.85
N SER A 578 9.43 14.19 -20.37
CA SER A 578 10.29 15.23 -19.78
C SER A 578 9.56 16.07 -18.75
N VAL A 579 8.26 15.89 -18.60
CA VAL A 579 7.40 16.63 -17.68
C VAL A 579 6.59 15.68 -16.81
N LEU A 580 6.05 14.62 -17.41
CA LEU A 580 5.27 13.58 -16.74
C LEU A 580 6.14 12.34 -16.57
N HIS A 581 6.54 12.09 -15.34
CA HIS A 581 7.36 10.95 -14.96
C HIS A 581 6.44 9.82 -14.47
N LEU A 582 6.52 8.68 -15.13
CA LEU A 582 5.81 7.48 -14.69
C LEU A 582 6.56 6.84 -13.53
N GLY A 583 5.86 6.59 -12.46
CA GLY A 583 6.37 5.92 -11.25
C GLY A 583 6.44 4.40 -11.37
N GLY A 584 6.18 3.85 -12.57
CA GLY A 584 6.05 2.41 -12.74
C GLY A 584 4.65 1.90 -12.41
N ILE A 585 4.48 0.59 -12.48
CA ILE A 585 3.22 -0.08 -12.16
C ILE A 585 3.04 -0.06 -10.65
N ASN A 586 1.84 0.27 -10.18
CA ASN A 586 1.50 0.18 -8.77
C ASN A 586 1.72 -1.26 -8.27
N HIS A 587 2.28 -1.42 -7.07
CA HIS A 587 2.42 -2.73 -6.45
C HIS A 587 1.08 -3.33 -6.00
N ASN A 588 0.06 -2.50 -5.85
CA ASN A 588 -1.28 -2.95 -5.51
C ASN A 588 -1.98 -3.60 -6.71
N VAL A 589 -2.79 -4.59 -6.42
CA VAL A 589 -3.80 -5.14 -7.33
C VAL A 589 -5.17 -4.62 -6.92
N GLU A 590 -5.96 -4.20 -7.89
CA GLU A 590 -7.35 -3.81 -7.70
C GLU A 590 -8.25 -4.96 -8.14
N TYR A 591 -9.34 -5.19 -7.43
CA TYR A 591 -10.24 -6.30 -7.73
C TYR A 591 -11.66 -6.07 -7.23
N ILE A 592 -12.57 -6.86 -7.78
CA ILE A 592 -13.89 -7.09 -7.19
C ILE A 592 -13.94 -8.54 -6.72
N SER A 593 -14.05 -8.76 -5.42
CA SER A 593 -14.27 -10.09 -4.85
C SER A 593 -15.72 -10.55 -5.01
N MET A 594 -15.92 -11.84 -5.18
CA MET A 594 -17.22 -12.49 -5.29
C MET A 594 -17.42 -13.46 -4.13
N ASN A 595 -18.33 -13.15 -3.21
CA ASN A 595 -18.58 -13.94 -2.01
C ASN A 595 -19.10 -15.34 -2.36
N ASN A 596 -18.30 -16.37 -2.14
CA ASN A 596 -18.59 -17.77 -2.50
C ASN A 596 -19.68 -18.44 -1.66
N HIS A 597 -20.16 -17.78 -0.62
CA HIS A 597 -21.26 -18.27 0.22
C HIS A 597 -22.61 -17.64 -0.11
N MET A 598 -22.66 -16.71 -1.07
CA MET A 598 -23.89 -16.04 -1.46
C MET A 598 -24.35 -16.47 -2.85
N PHE A 599 -25.67 -16.63 -3.01
CA PHE A 599 -26.29 -16.86 -4.32
C PHE A 599 -26.38 -15.52 -5.08
N PRO A 600 -26.03 -15.49 -6.38
CA PRO A 600 -25.57 -16.57 -7.25
C PRO A 600 -24.02 -16.70 -7.34
N THR A 601 -23.24 -15.91 -6.61
CA THR A 601 -21.76 -15.93 -6.66
C THR A 601 -21.13 -17.21 -6.09
N ASN A 602 -21.89 -18.02 -5.37
CA ASN A 602 -21.49 -19.37 -4.97
C ASN A 602 -21.42 -20.37 -6.13
N ASN A 603 -21.91 -20.00 -7.32
CA ASN A 603 -21.86 -20.83 -8.51
C ASN A 603 -20.64 -20.49 -9.37
N LEU A 604 -19.80 -21.48 -9.68
CA LEU A 604 -18.57 -21.28 -10.45
C LEU A 604 -18.85 -20.72 -11.86
N TYR A 605 -19.83 -21.25 -12.57
CA TYR A 605 -20.19 -20.75 -13.91
C TYR A 605 -20.69 -19.30 -13.87
N PHE A 606 -21.35 -18.90 -12.78
CA PHE A 606 -21.73 -17.50 -12.61
C PHE A 606 -20.49 -16.61 -12.50
N ARG A 607 -19.52 -16.98 -11.67
CA ARG A 607 -18.26 -16.22 -11.53
C ARG A 607 -17.47 -16.19 -12.84
N GLU A 608 -17.44 -17.30 -13.55
CA GLU A 608 -16.78 -17.38 -14.86
C GLU A 608 -17.49 -16.50 -15.91
N ALA A 609 -18.83 -16.41 -15.87
CA ALA A 609 -19.57 -15.46 -16.70
C ALA A 609 -19.21 -14.02 -16.39
N MET A 610 -19.05 -13.66 -15.11
CA MET A 610 -18.61 -12.31 -14.69
C MET A 610 -17.23 -11.99 -15.27
N TRP A 611 -16.32 -12.94 -15.27
CA TRP A 611 -14.95 -12.80 -15.79
C TRP A 611 -14.91 -12.40 -17.26
N TYR A 612 -15.75 -13.01 -18.09
CA TYR A 612 -15.80 -12.69 -19.51
C TYR A 612 -16.66 -11.46 -19.84
N SER A 613 -17.36 -10.89 -18.86
CA SER A 613 -18.32 -9.80 -19.08
C SER A 613 -17.68 -8.41 -19.03
N ILE A 614 -16.51 -8.24 -18.43
CA ILE A 614 -15.92 -6.94 -18.15
C ILE A 614 -15.07 -6.44 -19.31
N ASN A 615 -15.40 -5.24 -19.82
CA ASN A 615 -14.66 -4.58 -20.89
C ASN A 615 -13.46 -3.81 -20.33
N GLN A 616 -12.35 -4.50 -20.13
CA GLN A 616 -11.11 -3.92 -19.61
C GLN A 616 -10.63 -2.70 -20.42
N THR A 617 -10.76 -2.75 -21.75
CA THR A 617 -10.39 -1.62 -22.61
C THR A 617 -11.23 -0.37 -22.33
N ALA A 618 -12.52 -0.54 -22.01
CA ALA A 618 -13.37 0.58 -21.63
C ALA A 618 -12.97 1.16 -20.26
N ILE A 619 -12.58 0.32 -19.31
CA ILE A 619 -12.07 0.72 -17.99
C ILE A 619 -10.76 1.50 -18.12
N GLU A 620 -9.85 1.08 -19.00
CA GLU A 620 -8.56 1.74 -19.23
C GLU A 620 -8.66 3.08 -19.96
N LYS A 621 -9.75 3.34 -20.64
CA LYS A 621 -9.90 4.55 -21.49
C LYS A 621 -9.56 5.87 -20.80
N PRO A 622 -9.95 6.17 -19.56
CA PRO A 622 -9.57 7.39 -18.86
C PRO A 622 -8.07 7.51 -18.58
N TYR A 623 -7.37 6.37 -18.56
CA TYR A 623 -5.93 6.31 -18.32
C TYR A 623 -5.11 6.42 -19.61
N TYR A 624 -5.76 6.56 -20.76
CA TYR A 624 -5.05 6.72 -22.04
C TYR A 624 -4.82 8.19 -22.34
N TYR A 625 -3.56 8.58 -22.42
CA TYR A 625 -3.17 9.93 -22.77
C TYR A 625 -2.09 9.92 -23.87
N ASN A 626 -2.43 10.54 -25.01
CA ASN A 626 -1.50 10.85 -26.14
C ASN A 626 -0.57 9.66 -26.55
N GLY A 627 -1.14 8.47 -26.68
CA GLY A 627 -0.39 7.26 -27.04
C GLY A 627 0.18 6.47 -25.85
N THR A 628 -0.01 6.94 -24.62
CA THR A 628 0.49 6.28 -23.42
C THR A 628 -0.69 5.84 -22.55
N TYR A 629 -0.69 4.56 -22.15
CA TYR A 629 -1.57 4.07 -21.10
C TYR A 629 -0.96 4.36 -19.72
N LEU A 630 -1.74 4.96 -18.85
CA LEU A 630 -1.41 5.19 -17.44
C LEU A 630 -2.02 4.12 -16.53
N ALA A 631 -2.46 3.02 -17.10
CA ALA A 631 -2.93 1.83 -16.40
C ALA A 631 -2.47 0.59 -17.13
N THR A 632 -2.35 -0.51 -16.42
CA THR A 632 -1.88 -1.78 -16.98
C THR A 632 -2.81 -2.91 -16.56
N ASN A 633 -3.27 -3.71 -17.53
CA ASN A 633 -3.88 -4.99 -17.26
C ASN A 633 -2.83 -5.98 -16.76
N TYR A 634 -3.23 -6.84 -15.85
CA TYR A 634 -2.35 -7.85 -15.26
C TYR A 634 -3.12 -9.14 -15.00
N ILE A 635 -2.38 -10.16 -14.62
CA ILE A 635 -2.91 -11.46 -14.19
C ILE A 635 -2.79 -11.52 -12.67
N GLY A 636 -3.93 -11.24 -11.96
CA GLY A 636 -3.94 -11.35 -10.51
C GLY A 636 -3.77 -12.81 -10.02
N PRO A 637 -3.54 -13.01 -8.73
CA PRO A 637 -3.49 -12.01 -7.65
C PRO A 637 -2.15 -11.26 -7.53
N VAL A 638 -1.18 -11.53 -8.37
CA VAL A 638 0.17 -10.96 -8.25
C VAL A 638 0.29 -9.69 -9.08
N SER A 639 0.88 -8.64 -8.51
CA SER A 639 1.14 -7.39 -9.23
C SER A 639 2.32 -7.53 -10.19
N PRO A 640 2.26 -6.92 -11.38
CA PRO A 640 3.40 -6.79 -12.29
C PRO A 640 4.63 -6.10 -11.67
N ALA A 641 4.46 -5.38 -10.56
CA ALA A 641 5.54 -4.77 -9.79
C ALA A 641 6.54 -5.78 -9.20
N PHE A 642 6.19 -7.07 -9.14
CA PHE A 642 7.14 -8.15 -8.84
C PHE A 642 8.17 -8.39 -9.96
N GLY A 643 8.09 -7.68 -11.08
CA GLY A 643 9.09 -7.72 -12.16
C GLY A 643 9.27 -9.11 -12.78
N SER A 644 10.50 -9.65 -12.75
CA SER A 644 10.78 -10.97 -13.33
C SER A 644 10.06 -12.12 -12.61
N GLU A 645 9.79 -12.01 -11.31
CA GLU A 645 9.04 -13.01 -10.56
C GLU A 645 7.59 -13.10 -11.02
N TYR A 646 6.96 -11.97 -11.35
CA TYR A 646 5.60 -11.93 -11.89
C TYR A 646 5.46 -12.82 -13.14
N SER A 647 6.40 -12.74 -14.06
CA SER A 647 6.38 -13.54 -15.28
C SER A 647 6.47 -15.05 -15.00
N ASN A 648 7.17 -15.43 -13.92
CA ASN A 648 7.23 -16.83 -13.48
C ASN A 648 5.92 -17.28 -12.82
N PHE A 649 5.35 -16.45 -11.94
CA PHE A 649 4.09 -16.77 -11.25
C PHE A 649 2.92 -16.92 -12.21
N THR A 650 2.89 -16.14 -13.29
CA THR A 650 1.79 -16.09 -14.25
C THR A 650 2.04 -16.88 -15.54
N ALA A 651 3.17 -17.61 -15.62
CA ALA A 651 3.54 -18.36 -16.82
C ALA A 651 2.42 -19.33 -17.26
N GLY A 652 1.95 -19.20 -18.48
CA GLY A 652 0.88 -20.04 -19.02
C GLY A 652 -0.55 -19.58 -18.71
N LEU A 653 -0.72 -18.53 -17.91
CA LEU A 653 -2.01 -17.86 -17.73
C LEU A 653 -2.18 -16.76 -18.81
N SER A 654 -3.42 -16.36 -19.05
CA SER A 654 -3.77 -15.25 -19.95
C SER A 654 -4.59 -14.23 -19.18
N PRO A 655 -4.43 -12.91 -19.42
CA PRO A 655 -5.29 -11.90 -18.80
C PRO A 655 -6.77 -12.17 -19.06
N GLU A 656 -7.62 -11.63 -18.21
CA GLU A 656 -9.07 -11.60 -18.44
C GLU A 656 -9.37 -11.04 -19.84
N SER A 657 -10.31 -11.68 -20.53
CA SER A 657 -10.67 -11.26 -21.87
C SER A 657 -12.18 -10.96 -21.95
N TYR A 658 -12.51 -9.77 -22.41
CA TYR A 658 -13.89 -9.41 -22.70
C TYR A 658 -14.45 -10.27 -23.84
N ASN A 659 -15.43 -11.11 -23.54
CA ASN A 659 -16.09 -11.98 -24.51
C ASN A 659 -17.55 -12.23 -24.14
N VAL A 660 -18.43 -11.39 -24.67
CA VAL A 660 -19.86 -11.43 -24.37
C VAL A 660 -20.47 -12.80 -24.65
N SER A 661 -20.06 -13.48 -25.74
CA SER A 661 -20.59 -14.80 -26.08
C SER A 661 -20.21 -15.87 -25.07
N LEU A 662 -18.99 -15.82 -24.51
CA LEU A 662 -18.58 -16.70 -23.43
C LEU A 662 -19.30 -16.33 -22.12
N ALA A 663 -19.43 -15.04 -21.81
CA ALA A 663 -20.19 -14.57 -20.64
C ALA A 663 -21.64 -15.08 -20.67
N GLU A 664 -22.32 -14.94 -21.82
CA GLU A 664 -23.66 -15.46 -22.02
C GLU A 664 -23.73 -17.00 -21.91
N HIS A 665 -22.73 -17.71 -22.45
CA HIS A 665 -22.62 -19.15 -22.36
C HIS A 665 -22.55 -19.63 -20.92
N TYR A 666 -21.61 -19.08 -20.14
CA TYR A 666 -21.46 -19.47 -18.75
C TYR A 666 -22.62 -19.02 -17.87
N LEU A 667 -23.20 -17.85 -18.14
CA LEU A 667 -24.38 -17.39 -17.42
C LEU A 667 -25.60 -18.33 -17.68
N ASN A 668 -25.70 -18.84 -18.90
CA ASN A 668 -26.73 -19.85 -19.24
C ASN A 668 -26.51 -21.17 -18.48
N LEU A 669 -25.24 -21.64 -18.39
CA LEU A 669 -24.91 -22.84 -17.60
C LEU A 669 -25.17 -22.61 -16.10
N ALA A 670 -24.79 -21.46 -15.57
CA ALA A 670 -25.05 -21.09 -14.19
C ALA A 670 -26.55 -21.12 -13.86
N GLY A 671 -27.36 -20.49 -14.71
CA GLY A 671 -28.83 -20.47 -14.52
C GLY A 671 -29.47 -21.84 -14.62
N GLN A 672 -28.98 -22.71 -15.49
CA GLN A 672 -29.45 -24.10 -15.56
C GLN A 672 -29.09 -24.91 -14.31
N GLN A 673 -27.87 -24.72 -13.79
CA GLN A 673 -27.40 -25.45 -12.62
C GLN A 673 -28.00 -24.93 -11.31
N ALA A 674 -28.13 -23.63 -11.18
CA ALA A 674 -28.56 -22.96 -9.94
C ALA A 674 -30.02 -22.50 -9.95
N HIS A 675 -30.78 -22.89 -10.99
CA HIS A 675 -32.22 -22.66 -11.17
C HIS A 675 -32.59 -21.16 -11.11
N PHE A 676 -32.03 -20.37 -12.03
CA PHE A 676 -32.43 -18.99 -12.28
C PHE A 676 -32.43 -18.67 -13.78
N TYR A 677 -33.06 -17.58 -14.16
CA TYR A 677 -32.99 -17.05 -15.53
C TYR A 677 -32.65 -15.57 -15.55
N VAL A 678 -32.08 -15.11 -16.66
CA VAL A 678 -31.94 -13.70 -17.01
C VAL A 678 -32.48 -13.46 -18.43
N ILE A 679 -32.97 -12.25 -18.66
CA ILE A 679 -33.42 -11.82 -19.99
C ILE A 679 -32.46 -10.71 -20.45
N LEU A 680 -31.75 -10.98 -21.54
CA LEU A 680 -30.89 -9.98 -22.17
C LEU A 680 -31.70 -8.83 -22.77
N PRO A 681 -31.10 -7.64 -22.99
CA PRO A 681 -31.80 -6.52 -23.63
C PRO A 681 -32.41 -6.84 -25.02
N ASN A 682 -31.83 -7.79 -25.73
CA ASN A 682 -32.35 -8.28 -27.03
C ASN A 682 -33.49 -9.29 -26.89
N GLY A 683 -33.92 -9.62 -25.67
CA GLY A 683 -34.98 -10.58 -25.36
C GLY A 683 -34.54 -12.04 -25.30
N THR A 684 -33.26 -12.35 -25.47
CA THR A 684 -32.75 -13.71 -25.29
C THR A 684 -32.85 -14.12 -23.82
N ILE A 685 -33.36 -15.31 -23.56
CA ILE A 685 -33.46 -15.88 -22.22
C ILE A 685 -32.32 -16.86 -22.00
N LEU A 686 -31.50 -16.60 -20.98
CA LEU A 686 -30.43 -17.49 -20.52
C LEU A 686 -30.84 -18.18 -19.22
N GLY A 687 -30.31 -19.37 -18.97
CA GLY A 687 -30.53 -20.13 -17.74
C GLY A 687 -31.73 -21.06 -17.81
N ASP A 688 -32.40 -21.24 -16.67
CA ASP A 688 -33.56 -22.18 -16.55
C ASP A 688 -34.84 -21.57 -17.10
N LYS A 689 -35.12 -21.83 -18.37
CA LYS A 689 -36.29 -21.33 -19.08
C LYS A 689 -37.63 -21.85 -18.51
N SER A 690 -37.60 -22.88 -17.70
CA SER A 690 -38.83 -23.42 -17.08
C SER A 690 -39.42 -22.48 -16.03
N LEU A 691 -38.60 -21.60 -15.47
CA LEU A 691 -38.99 -20.60 -14.48
C LEU A 691 -39.68 -19.38 -15.10
N VAL A 692 -39.58 -19.21 -16.42
CA VAL A 692 -40.10 -18.02 -17.09
C VAL A 692 -41.64 -18.16 -17.26
N SER A 693 -42.38 -17.31 -16.56
CA SER A 693 -43.85 -17.33 -16.66
C SER A 693 -44.35 -16.91 -18.04
N ARG A 694 -45.55 -17.41 -18.45
CA ARG A 694 -46.19 -17.01 -19.71
C ARG A 694 -46.43 -15.50 -19.80
N SER A 695 -46.66 -14.84 -18.67
CA SER A 695 -46.82 -13.38 -18.61
C SER A 695 -45.52 -12.61 -18.99
N VAL A 696 -44.36 -13.11 -18.61
CA VAL A 696 -43.06 -12.53 -19.00
C VAL A 696 -42.87 -12.69 -20.52
N LEU A 697 -43.13 -13.84 -21.07
CA LEU A 697 -42.99 -14.09 -22.50
C LEU A 697 -43.89 -13.18 -23.36
N SER A 698 -45.08 -12.81 -22.87
CA SER A 698 -46.01 -11.94 -23.60
C SER A 698 -45.58 -10.46 -23.66
N ILE A 699 -44.75 -9.99 -22.73
CA ILE A 699 -44.26 -8.59 -22.68
C ILE A 699 -42.85 -8.40 -23.24
N LEU A 700 -42.16 -9.49 -23.56
CA LEU A 700 -40.77 -9.45 -24.10
C LEU A 700 -40.62 -8.49 -25.30
N PRO A 701 -41.53 -8.42 -26.30
CA PRO A 701 -41.45 -7.48 -27.40
C PRO A 701 -41.49 -6.02 -26.96
N VAL A 702 -42.23 -5.71 -25.89
CA VAL A 702 -42.33 -4.35 -25.33
C VAL A 702 -41.07 -3.97 -24.63
N ILE A 703 -40.43 -4.87 -23.88
CA ILE A 703 -39.16 -4.67 -23.20
C ILE A 703 -38.06 -4.36 -24.21
N ILE A 704 -37.97 -5.15 -25.29
CA ILE A 704 -36.98 -4.94 -26.35
C ILE A 704 -37.13 -3.56 -26.99
N THR A 705 -38.36 -3.16 -27.28
CA THR A 705 -38.66 -1.87 -27.91
C THR A 705 -38.29 -0.70 -26.99
N ALA A 706 -38.55 -0.82 -25.68
CA ALA A 706 -38.22 0.20 -24.70
C ALA A 706 -36.70 0.33 -24.53
N SER A 707 -35.95 -0.76 -24.42
CA SER A 707 -34.50 -0.78 -24.30
C SER A 707 -33.79 -0.19 -25.53
N LEU A 708 -34.30 -0.50 -26.74
CA LEU A 708 -33.78 0.09 -27.99
C LEU A 708 -34.03 1.59 -28.06
N LEU A 709 -35.16 2.07 -27.56
CA LEU A 709 -35.51 3.49 -27.53
C LEU A 709 -34.60 4.25 -26.53
N GLU A 710 -34.35 3.67 -25.37
CA GLU A 710 -33.46 4.24 -24.34
C GLU A 710 -32.01 4.35 -24.83
N ASN A 711 -31.47 3.31 -25.45
CA ASN A 711 -30.13 3.33 -26.04
C ASN A 711 -30.00 4.36 -27.18
N ASN A 712 -31.02 4.53 -27.99
CA ASN A 712 -31.05 5.54 -29.05
C ASN A 712 -31.12 6.98 -28.49
N LEU A 713 -31.85 7.18 -27.40
CA LEU A 713 -31.94 8.48 -26.71
C LEU A 713 -30.62 8.85 -26.02
N MET A 714 -29.96 7.89 -25.34
CA MET A 714 -28.65 8.10 -24.72
C MET A 714 -27.58 8.38 -25.76
N THR A 715 -27.59 7.66 -26.90
CA THR A 715 -26.67 7.92 -28.02
C THR A 715 -26.90 9.29 -28.67
N ALA A 716 -28.15 9.72 -28.77
CA ALA A 716 -28.48 11.04 -29.28
C ALA A 716 -28.08 12.15 -28.28
N ALA A 717 -28.28 11.95 -26.98
CA ALA A 717 -27.85 12.88 -25.93
C ALA A 717 -26.33 13.05 -25.93
N ALA A 718 -25.58 11.95 -26.02
CA ALA A 718 -24.10 11.97 -26.07
C ALA A 718 -23.52 12.66 -27.32
N LYS A 719 -24.30 12.91 -28.37
CA LYS A 719 -23.90 13.71 -29.53
C LYS A 719 -24.18 15.20 -29.38
N TYR A 720 -24.95 15.61 -28.38
CA TYR A 720 -25.32 17.01 -28.15
C TYR A 720 -24.60 17.64 -26.93
N PHE A 721 -23.92 16.83 -26.13
CA PHE A 721 -22.99 17.25 -25.08
C PHE A 721 -21.54 16.93 -25.50
#